data_7d5224421e81ce04474b941db442a9e0
#
_entry.id   7d5224421e81ce04474b941db442a9e0
#
_cell.length_a   1.000
_cell.length_b   1.000
_cell.length_c   1.000
_cell.angle_alpha   90.00
_cell.angle_beta   90.00
_cell.angle_gamma   90.00
#
_symmetry.space_group_name_H-M   'P 1'
#
loop_
_entity.id
_entity.type
_entity.pdbx_description
1 polymer ?
#
loop_
_entity_poly.entity_id
_entity_poly.type
_entity_poly.pdbx_seq_one_letter_code
_entity_poly.pdbx_strand_id
1 'polypeptide(L)'
;RLLFFVDEVSQFIGEHRDLLLQLQSLVKRLEEVCESRVWIACTAQQTLEEVVSHVGGSTTNPEDEVGKILGRFEVRASLQGTSPEYITQKRILDKKGEAEVMLADMYAKDKAKLDAQFVLPSTYKTYRDKDNFVAYYPFVPYQFQLIKKVLDSFETMNYVDKQVKGNERSLINITYSIARETQDMEVGEFIPFDKFFGAMVQGSMQHLGQRAFENARQALDVIEDEKKQAFYRRVVYILFMICNLKEEDKQQFSATIDNVVTLLMSKVDASKAAIKQEVSAVLAYLIDKAVIRKVKTDAGSEIYEFFTEEESKVAQIIKNQQVDSNTYSDELRNIFFAHFGNPSNKEQFATRSFTVGISIDGRNYLSNNADIQVDFVTTASTDNPDQYAFSLNNSPQGTHLVFFLYPLFKENQELRANFLYYCRVQRFAQEPAISEERQRTKEIFKQRAKELYEKEIKPQFQQMLDTCPVISCANALSPSETGTARKAERYKTLLARHMETLYPFAKLADNREVPRTNPELSAKILRPIDPGLLVTPTAAEEKVKNWLDRQPHDVTVADALRQFARVPYGWSDFATIYFLNELVRRHLYAYNYMGNPNVSREDTARNIVRDAAKFTVERAKAISQELLNGFIEAWKHIFNVVSVKGSNDSTELFRACKETEDSALNQLLRNYRDLSRKINGCPFAHTIDEAIMLMEQWLTVRDPQKFFETIIAARDEAACLFDRCKSINMFYGEQFDRYNGVRKFIDDNRDNFDFLPAEGQEAVAALRAICTDEEPWTKMPAYIKMRKAIEAQLQQKRKELVETVTARYNAVFDELEKYAGEMHVSRDKFARRDTTISLNTGTNNFYALQANADTSSFYEEQMHR
;
A
#
# COMPACT_ATOMS: atom_id res chain seq x y z
N ARG A 1 -69.90 -5.72 29.44
CA ARG A 1 -68.43 -5.65 29.33
C ARG A 1 -68.04 -5.57 27.84
N LEU A 2 -67.10 -4.68 27.48
CA LEU A 2 -66.65 -4.47 26.13
C LEU A 2 -65.12 -4.70 26.11
N LEU A 3 -64.58 -5.34 25.06
CA LEU A 3 -63.17 -5.57 24.87
C LEU A 3 -62.80 -4.97 23.52
N PHE A 4 -61.80 -4.07 23.53
CA PHE A 4 -61.19 -3.53 22.33
C PHE A 4 -59.86 -4.26 22.10
N PHE A 5 -59.64 -4.71 20.87
CA PHE A 5 -58.35 -5.18 20.40
C PHE A 5 -57.76 -4.14 19.46
N VAL A 6 -56.60 -3.62 19.77
CA VAL A 6 -55.86 -2.67 18.95
C VAL A 6 -54.58 -3.34 18.51
N ASP A 7 -54.48 -3.57 17.19
CA ASP A 7 -53.34 -4.26 16.61
C ASP A 7 -52.24 -3.27 16.17
N GLU A 8 -51.01 -3.67 16.30
CA GLU A 8 -49.80 -2.96 15.87
C GLU A 8 -49.69 -1.51 16.42
N VAL A 9 -50.03 -1.30 17.66
CA VAL A 9 -50.00 0.00 18.31
C VAL A 9 -48.65 0.70 18.22
N SER A 10 -47.55 -0.04 18.30
CA SER A 10 -46.20 0.49 18.19
C SER A 10 -45.91 1.10 16.81
N GLN A 11 -46.45 0.51 15.73
CA GLN A 11 -46.32 1.04 14.37
C GLN A 11 -47.12 2.33 14.16
N PHE A 12 -48.32 2.39 14.71
CA PHE A 12 -49.16 3.56 14.62
C PHE A 12 -48.60 4.72 15.43
N ILE A 13 -48.00 4.43 16.59
CA ILE A 13 -47.39 5.45 17.47
C ILE A 13 -46.09 5.97 16.82
N GLY A 14 -45.26 5.06 16.31
CA GLY A 14 -43.97 5.41 15.74
C GLY A 14 -43.14 6.32 16.64
N GLU A 15 -42.62 7.40 16.07
CA GLU A 15 -41.86 8.41 16.80
C GLU A 15 -42.70 9.56 17.37
N HIS A 16 -44.03 9.43 17.38
CA HIS A 16 -44.97 10.48 17.83
C HIS A 16 -45.29 10.36 19.32
N ARG A 17 -44.60 11.09 20.16
CA ARG A 17 -44.80 11.13 21.62
C ARG A 17 -46.22 11.47 22.03
N ASP A 18 -46.86 12.36 21.28
CA ASP A 18 -48.23 12.80 21.59
C ASP A 18 -49.25 11.69 21.43
N LEU A 19 -49.10 10.77 20.46
CA LEU A 19 -49.95 9.60 20.30
C LEU A 19 -49.83 8.65 21.48
N LEU A 20 -48.65 8.47 22.03
CA LEU A 20 -48.42 7.62 23.20
C LEU A 20 -49.12 8.21 24.46
N LEU A 21 -49.02 9.52 24.66
CA LEU A 21 -49.74 10.21 25.77
C LEU A 21 -51.26 10.22 25.58
N GLN A 22 -51.72 10.28 24.33
CA GLN A 22 -53.14 10.16 24.03
C GLN A 22 -53.69 8.76 24.33
N LEU A 23 -52.97 7.71 23.99
CA LEU A 23 -53.32 6.32 24.34
C LEU A 23 -53.43 6.17 25.86
N GLN A 24 -52.45 6.68 26.62
CA GLN A 24 -52.51 6.66 28.09
C GLN A 24 -53.77 7.37 28.62
N SER A 25 -54.05 8.57 28.11
CA SER A 25 -55.19 9.37 28.52
C SER A 25 -56.52 8.68 28.16
N LEU A 26 -56.56 8.01 26.99
CA LEU A 26 -57.75 7.26 26.56
C LEU A 26 -57.99 6.06 27.47
N VAL A 27 -56.96 5.26 27.77
CA VAL A 27 -57.09 4.10 28.67
C VAL A 27 -57.57 4.53 30.04
N LYS A 28 -56.98 5.58 30.62
CA LYS A 28 -57.39 6.17 31.92
C LYS A 28 -58.83 6.62 31.90
N ARG A 29 -59.22 7.34 30.88
CA ARG A 29 -60.62 7.90 30.81
C ARG A 29 -61.64 6.78 30.61
N LEU A 30 -61.32 5.72 29.85
CA LEU A 30 -62.22 4.57 29.73
C LEU A 30 -62.36 3.78 31.06
N GLU A 31 -61.26 3.68 31.80
CA GLU A 31 -61.31 3.09 33.16
C GLU A 31 -62.26 3.89 34.09
N GLU A 32 -62.06 5.22 34.13
CA GLU A 32 -62.85 6.14 35.00
C GLU A 32 -64.30 6.21 34.59
N VAL A 33 -64.61 6.38 33.31
CA VAL A 33 -66.02 6.65 32.85
C VAL A 33 -66.81 5.34 32.73
N CYS A 34 -66.14 4.23 32.41
CA CYS A 34 -66.84 2.95 32.17
C CYS A 34 -66.80 2.04 33.40
N GLU A 35 -66.37 2.50 34.56
CA GLU A 35 -66.35 1.70 35.80
C GLU A 35 -65.68 0.34 35.63
N SER A 36 -64.51 0.27 34.92
CA SER A 36 -63.78 -0.93 34.63
C SER A 36 -64.53 -2.02 33.85
N ARG A 37 -65.59 -1.62 33.09
CA ARG A 37 -66.35 -2.53 32.21
C ARG A 37 -65.82 -2.63 30.80
N VAL A 38 -64.83 -1.79 30.45
CA VAL A 38 -64.18 -1.77 29.15
C VAL A 38 -62.74 -2.27 29.32
N TRP A 39 -62.32 -3.15 28.44
CA TRP A 39 -60.97 -3.71 28.42
C TRP A 39 -60.33 -3.32 27.11
N ILE A 40 -59.01 -3.02 27.16
CA ILE A 40 -58.21 -2.80 25.95
C ILE A 40 -57.05 -3.77 25.93
N ALA A 41 -56.92 -4.51 24.86
CA ALA A 41 -55.79 -5.34 24.58
C ALA A 41 -55.04 -4.75 23.35
N CYS A 42 -53.77 -4.47 23.51
CA CYS A 42 -52.93 -3.91 22.46
C CYS A 42 -51.84 -4.93 22.06
N THR A 43 -51.60 -5.06 20.77
CA THR A 43 -50.39 -5.75 20.28
C THR A 43 -49.37 -4.73 19.79
N ALA A 44 -48.07 -5.11 19.87
CA ALA A 44 -46.98 -4.28 19.39
C ALA A 44 -45.84 -5.19 18.91
N GLN A 45 -45.18 -4.82 17.82
CA GLN A 45 -44.01 -5.57 17.30
C GLN A 45 -42.72 -5.17 18.05
N GLN A 46 -42.67 -3.93 18.55
CA GLN A 46 -41.57 -3.43 19.38
C GLN A 46 -42.08 -3.21 20.79
N THR A 47 -41.18 -3.41 21.76
CA THR A 47 -41.58 -3.07 23.14
C THR A 47 -41.78 -1.55 23.25
N LEU A 48 -42.67 -1.13 24.15
CA LEU A 48 -42.91 0.29 24.39
C LEU A 48 -41.64 1.01 24.88
N GLU A 49 -40.74 0.26 25.54
CA GLU A 49 -39.42 0.73 25.95
C GLU A 49 -38.53 1.02 24.73
N GLU A 50 -38.54 0.14 23.71
CA GLU A 50 -37.79 0.36 22.46
C GLU A 50 -38.35 1.54 21.66
N VAL A 51 -39.66 1.66 21.54
CA VAL A 51 -40.32 2.80 20.86
C VAL A 51 -39.92 4.11 21.52
N VAL A 52 -39.93 4.19 22.85
CA VAL A 52 -39.60 5.41 23.59
C VAL A 52 -38.09 5.72 23.55
N SER A 53 -37.23 4.72 23.50
CA SER A 53 -35.77 4.91 23.34
C SER A 53 -35.41 5.56 22.00
N HIS A 54 -36.19 5.31 20.94
CA HIS A 54 -36.02 5.93 19.63
C HIS A 54 -36.61 7.35 19.53
N VAL A 55 -37.51 7.71 20.45
CA VAL A 55 -38.18 9.03 20.52
C VAL A 55 -37.30 10.05 21.29
N GLY A 56 -35.99 9.96 21.22
CA GLY A 56 -35.01 10.72 21.97
C GLY A 56 -35.17 12.23 21.91
N GLY A 57 -35.14 12.90 23.05
CA GLY A 57 -35.06 14.36 23.21
C GLY A 57 -35.32 14.82 24.61
N SER A 58 -34.27 15.19 25.32
CA SER A 58 -34.12 16.19 26.39
C SER A 58 -35.12 16.31 27.56
N THR A 59 -34.57 16.25 28.76
CA THR A 59 -34.92 16.88 30.02
C THR A 59 -35.95 16.26 30.97
N THR A 60 -36.66 15.22 30.62
CA THR A 60 -37.42 14.40 31.60
C THR A 60 -37.02 12.92 31.47
N ASN A 61 -36.82 12.22 32.57
CA ASN A 61 -36.43 10.81 32.61
C ASN A 61 -37.34 9.98 31.71
N PRO A 62 -36.88 9.39 30.59
CA PRO A 62 -37.68 8.53 29.70
C PRO A 62 -38.32 7.35 30.44
N GLU A 63 -37.59 6.81 31.43
CA GLU A 63 -38.04 5.68 32.25
C GLU A 63 -39.30 6.00 33.09
N ASP A 64 -39.46 7.23 33.55
CA ASP A 64 -40.63 7.65 34.34
C ASP A 64 -41.91 7.78 33.50
N GLU A 65 -41.82 8.19 32.25
CA GLU A 65 -42.97 8.29 31.33
C GLU A 65 -43.43 6.92 30.87
N VAL A 66 -42.45 6.06 30.49
CA VAL A 66 -42.71 4.66 30.14
C VAL A 66 -43.36 3.92 31.30
N GLY A 67 -42.83 4.10 32.51
CA GLY A 67 -43.38 3.49 33.71
C GLY A 67 -44.84 3.89 33.98
N LYS A 68 -45.22 5.13 33.70
CA LYS A 68 -46.63 5.62 33.86
C LYS A 68 -47.58 5.00 32.84
N ILE A 69 -47.15 4.77 31.61
CA ILE A 69 -47.96 4.18 30.56
C ILE A 69 -48.09 2.66 30.78
N LEU A 70 -46.94 2.03 31.03
CA LEU A 70 -46.88 0.60 31.31
C LEU A 70 -47.67 0.21 32.59
N GLY A 71 -47.72 1.12 33.58
CA GLY A 71 -48.53 0.95 34.80
C GLY A 71 -50.03 0.90 34.56
N ARG A 72 -50.52 1.24 33.35
CA ARG A 72 -51.94 1.13 32.97
C ARG A 72 -52.31 -0.22 32.32
N PHE A 73 -51.34 -0.97 31.92
CA PHE A 73 -51.55 -2.32 31.41
C PHE A 73 -51.06 -3.34 32.45
N GLU A 74 -51.98 -3.85 33.25
CA GLU A 74 -51.69 -4.77 34.36
C GLU A 74 -51.21 -6.12 33.86
N VAL A 75 -51.74 -6.60 32.74
CA VAL A 75 -51.32 -7.86 32.12
C VAL A 75 -50.43 -7.55 30.93
N ARG A 76 -49.17 -7.96 31.05
CA ARG A 76 -48.19 -7.87 29.97
C ARG A 76 -47.74 -9.28 29.62
N ALA A 77 -47.85 -9.63 28.38
CA ALA A 77 -47.29 -10.85 27.84
C ALA A 77 -46.33 -10.48 26.74
N SER A 78 -45.04 -10.64 27.02
CA SER A 78 -44.06 -10.65 25.93
C SER A 78 -44.24 -11.97 25.20
N LEU A 79 -44.93 -11.90 24.07
CA LEU A 79 -44.85 -12.98 23.10
C LEU A 79 -43.44 -12.84 22.50
N GLN A 80 -42.45 -13.49 23.13
CA GLN A 80 -41.16 -13.72 22.44
C GLN A 80 -41.54 -14.48 21.19
N GLY A 81 -41.40 -13.82 20.05
CA GLY A 81 -41.62 -14.46 18.77
C GLY A 81 -40.83 -15.75 18.80
N THR A 82 -41.52 -16.85 18.69
CA THR A 82 -40.86 -18.13 18.40
C THR A 82 -39.93 -17.86 17.25
N SER A 83 -38.65 -18.16 17.43
CA SER A 83 -37.64 -17.80 16.44
C SER A 83 -38.16 -18.17 15.03
N PRO A 84 -37.91 -17.37 14.00
CA PRO A 84 -38.31 -17.69 12.62
C PRO A 84 -37.95 -19.12 12.25
N GLU A 85 -36.87 -19.58 12.81
CA GLU A 85 -36.42 -20.98 12.72
C GLU A 85 -37.44 -21.96 13.27
N TYR A 86 -38.01 -21.71 14.46
CA TYR A 86 -39.03 -22.58 15.07
C TYR A 86 -40.34 -22.56 14.28
N ILE A 87 -40.77 -21.39 13.80
CA ILE A 87 -41.95 -21.27 12.93
C ILE A 87 -41.74 -22.06 11.65
N THR A 88 -40.57 -21.94 11.01
CA THR A 88 -40.18 -22.69 9.82
C THR A 88 -40.24 -24.18 10.08
N GLN A 89 -39.65 -24.67 11.16
CA GLN A 89 -39.67 -26.09 11.55
C GLN A 89 -41.09 -26.63 11.70
N LYS A 90 -41.98 -25.87 12.37
CA LYS A 90 -43.33 -26.33 12.72
C LYS A 90 -44.36 -26.10 11.63
N ARG A 91 -44.16 -25.17 10.70
CA ARG A 91 -45.16 -24.77 9.69
C ARG A 91 -44.76 -25.15 8.26
N ILE A 92 -43.47 -25.22 7.98
CA ILE A 92 -42.94 -25.49 6.63
C ILE A 92 -42.29 -26.88 6.59
N LEU A 93 -41.50 -27.22 7.64
CA LEU A 93 -40.67 -28.42 7.66
C LEU A 93 -41.20 -29.52 8.55
N ASP A 94 -42.44 -29.44 9.00
CA ASP A 94 -43.06 -30.50 9.79
C ASP A 94 -43.09 -31.82 9.01
N LYS A 95 -42.72 -32.92 9.65
CA LYS A 95 -42.50 -34.22 8.98
C LYS A 95 -43.66 -35.15 9.25
N LYS A 96 -43.95 -36.02 8.29
CA LYS A 96 -44.81 -37.18 8.52
C LYS A 96 -44.05 -38.19 9.37
N GLY A 97 -44.75 -38.95 10.23
CA GLY A 97 -44.10 -39.88 11.16
C GLY A 97 -43.15 -40.88 10.51
N GLU A 98 -43.44 -41.36 9.32
CA GLU A 98 -42.56 -42.26 8.56
C GLU A 98 -41.27 -41.57 8.14
N ALA A 99 -41.35 -40.29 7.74
CA ALA A 99 -40.20 -39.48 7.37
C ALA A 99 -39.33 -39.14 8.59
N GLU A 100 -39.92 -38.91 9.77
CA GLU A 100 -39.16 -38.69 11.01
C GLU A 100 -38.28 -39.90 11.34
N VAL A 101 -38.81 -41.11 11.26
CA VAL A 101 -38.04 -42.33 11.51
C VAL A 101 -36.91 -42.46 10.50
N MET A 102 -37.18 -42.30 9.22
CA MET A 102 -36.21 -42.42 8.15
C MET A 102 -35.05 -41.39 8.29
N LEU A 103 -35.39 -40.14 8.59
CA LEU A 103 -34.38 -39.09 8.80
C LEU A 103 -33.58 -39.34 10.09
N ALA A 104 -34.19 -39.89 11.13
CA ALA A 104 -33.52 -40.26 12.35
C ALA A 104 -32.48 -41.37 12.14
N ASP A 105 -32.81 -42.36 11.35
CA ASP A 105 -31.90 -43.44 10.96
C ASP A 105 -30.77 -42.95 10.06
N MET A 106 -31.10 -42.09 9.11
CA MET A 106 -30.10 -41.41 8.27
C MET A 106 -29.10 -40.65 9.10
N TYR A 107 -29.55 -39.84 10.07
CA TYR A 107 -28.65 -39.10 10.95
C TYR A 107 -27.74 -40.04 11.76
N ALA A 108 -28.27 -41.10 12.32
CA ALA A 108 -27.48 -42.07 13.08
C ALA A 108 -26.39 -42.72 12.24
N LYS A 109 -26.72 -43.03 10.97
CA LYS A 109 -25.78 -43.65 10.01
C LYS A 109 -24.70 -42.68 9.53
N ASP A 110 -25.08 -41.45 9.21
CA ASP A 110 -24.23 -40.52 8.47
C ASP A 110 -23.70 -39.34 9.32
N LYS A 111 -23.90 -39.35 10.65
CA LYS A 111 -23.48 -38.29 11.55
C LYS A 111 -22.02 -37.85 11.35
N ALA A 112 -21.09 -38.79 11.32
CA ALA A 112 -19.67 -38.49 11.15
C ALA A 112 -19.38 -37.83 9.79
N LYS A 113 -20.13 -38.21 8.75
CA LYS A 113 -20.02 -37.59 7.43
C LYS A 113 -20.63 -36.17 7.46
N LEU A 114 -21.77 -35.97 8.09
CA LEU A 114 -22.40 -34.66 8.26
C LEU A 114 -21.47 -33.69 8.98
N ASP A 115 -20.86 -34.11 10.08
CA ASP A 115 -19.90 -33.32 10.83
C ASP A 115 -18.65 -32.95 9.97
N ALA A 116 -18.20 -33.87 9.12
CA ALA A 116 -17.12 -33.63 8.17
C ALA A 116 -17.49 -32.70 7.00
N GLN A 117 -18.76 -32.76 6.55
CA GLN A 117 -19.23 -31.91 5.44
C GLN A 117 -19.47 -30.47 5.88
N PHE A 118 -20.06 -30.25 7.05
CA PHE A 118 -20.39 -28.91 7.54
C PHE A 118 -19.37 -28.40 8.59
N VAL A 119 -18.12 -28.26 8.19
CA VAL A 119 -17.09 -27.63 9.02
C VAL A 119 -17.25 -26.12 8.94
N LEU A 120 -17.70 -25.51 10.03
CA LEU A 120 -18.04 -24.09 10.13
C LEU A 120 -17.26 -23.42 11.26
N PRO A 121 -17.12 -22.08 11.23
CA PRO A 121 -16.64 -21.33 12.39
C PRO A 121 -17.48 -21.63 13.65
N SER A 122 -16.86 -21.60 14.81
CA SER A 122 -17.48 -22.03 16.09
C SER A 122 -18.74 -21.26 16.50
N THR A 123 -18.94 -20.08 15.94
CA THR A 123 -20.12 -19.24 16.15
C THR A 123 -21.37 -19.73 15.41
N TYR A 124 -21.19 -20.58 14.40
CA TYR A 124 -22.27 -21.10 13.58
C TYR A 124 -22.61 -22.54 13.98
N LYS A 125 -23.91 -22.81 14.13
CA LYS A 125 -24.39 -24.09 14.61
C LYS A 125 -24.64 -25.05 13.45
N THR A 126 -24.18 -26.29 13.60
CA THR A 126 -24.57 -27.43 12.79
C THR A 126 -25.68 -28.19 13.52
N TYR A 127 -26.00 -29.41 13.07
CA TYR A 127 -26.99 -30.27 13.75
C TYR A 127 -26.45 -30.72 15.11
N ARG A 128 -27.18 -30.39 16.17
CA ARG A 128 -26.81 -30.69 17.54
C ARG A 128 -27.04 -32.14 17.89
N ASP A 129 -28.18 -32.69 17.51
CA ASP A 129 -28.67 -34.01 17.82
C ASP A 129 -29.62 -34.48 16.72
N LYS A 130 -30.12 -35.73 16.88
CA LYS A 130 -31.02 -36.38 15.96
C LYS A 130 -32.34 -35.58 15.76
N ASP A 131 -32.93 -35.14 16.86
CA ASP A 131 -34.22 -34.44 16.82
C ASP A 131 -34.06 -33.06 16.14
N ASN A 132 -32.96 -32.42 16.40
CA ASN A 132 -32.56 -31.18 15.72
C ASN A 132 -32.34 -31.40 14.22
N PHE A 133 -31.72 -32.52 13.82
CA PHE A 133 -31.57 -32.89 12.42
C PHE A 133 -32.91 -33.06 11.73
N VAL A 134 -33.78 -33.85 12.30
CA VAL A 134 -35.14 -34.10 11.76
C VAL A 134 -35.92 -32.79 11.63
N ALA A 135 -35.83 -31.91 12.63
CA ALA A 135 -36.57 -30.66 12.63
C ALA A 135 -36.11 -29.66 11.54
N TYR A 136 -34.80 -29.58 11.28
CA TYR A 136 -34.24 -28.63 10.30
C TYR A 136 -34.17 -29.19 8.88
N TYR A 137 -34.06 -30.52 8.70
CA TYR A 137 -33.89 -31.10 7.37
C TYR A 137 -34.96 -30.62 6.38
N PRO A 138 -34.64 -30.28 5.13
CA PRO A 138 -33.35 -30.39 4.44
C PRO A 138 -32.42 -29.15 4.62
N PHE A 139 -32.76 -28.21 5.47
CA PHE A 139 -31.93 -27.08 5.82
C PHE A 139 -30.91 -27.46 6.92
N VAL A 140 -29.82 -26.69 7.00
CA VAL A 140 -28.83 -26.80 8.06
C VAL A 140 -28.94 -25.61 9.00
N PRO A 141 -28.86 -25.76 10.33
CA PRO A 141 -29.10 -24.69 11.31
C PRO A 141 -28.31 -23.38 11.04
N TYR A 142 -27.04 -23.46 10.60
CA TYR A 142 -26.23 -22.28 10.31
C TYR A 142 -26.85 -21.37 9.25
N GLN A 143 -27.63 -21.92 8.34
CA GLN A 143 -28.20 -21.18 7.20
C GLN A 143 -29.12 -20.05 7.69
N PHE A 144 -29.90 -20.31 8.72
CA PHE A 144 -30.80 -19.30 9.32
C PHE A 144 -30.04 -18.18 10.01
N GLN A 145 -28.91 -18.50 10.65
CA GLN A 145 -28.04 -17.53 11.28
C GLN A 145 -27.32 -16.66 10.22
N LEU A 146 -26.77 -17.31 9.20
CA LEU A 146 -26.01 -16.63 8.16
C LEU A 146 -26.89 -15.75 7.27
N ILE A 147 -28.07 -16.27 6.84
CA ILE A 147 -28.98 -15.47 5.98
C ILE A 147 -29.53 -14.24 6.68
N LYS A 148 -29.77 -14.31 7.99
CA LYS A 148 -30.16 -13.15 8.77
C LYS A 148 -29.08 -12.05 8.68
N LYS A 149 -27.81 -12.42 8.89
CA LYS A 149 -26.68 -11.49 8.79
C LYS A 149 -26.50 -10.93 7.37
N VAL A 150 -26.74 -11.75 6.34
CA VAL A 150 -26.74 -11.30 4.95
C VAL A 150 -27.86 -10.29 4.70
N LEU A 151 -29.08 -10.55 5.17
CA LEU A 151 -30.21 -9.61 5.02
C LEU A 151 -29.94 -8.29 5.75
N ASP A 152 -29.47 -8.34 6.99
CA ASP A 152 -29.11 -7.15 7.77
C ASP A 152 -28.01 -6.30 7.09
N SER A 153 -27.07 -6.96 6.43
CA SER A 153 -26.02 -6.29 5.68
C SER A 153 -26.55 -5.69 4.38
N PHE A 154 -27.37 -6.43 3.64
CA PHE A 154 -27.97 -5.98 2.38
C PHE A 154 -28.94 -4.82 2.59
N GLU A 155 -29.64 -4.78 3.72
CA GLU A 155 -30.45 -3.62 4.12
C GLU A 155 -29.59 -2.38 4.36
N THR A 156 -28.47 -2.53 5.10
CA THR A 156 -27.52 -1.44 5.35
C THR A 156 -26.95 -0.87 4.06
N MET A 157 -26.73 -1.73 3.06
CA MET A 157 -26.21 -1.36 1.74
C MET A 157 -27.29 -0.87 0.76
N ASN A 158 -28.56 -0.84 1.16
CA ASN A 158 -29.72 -0.55 0.29
C ASN A 158 -29.82 -1.53 -0.92
N TYR A 159 -29.39 -2.77 -0.77
CA TYR A 159 -29.54 -3.81 -1.79
C TYR A 159 -30.93 -4.47 -1.74
N VAL A 160 -31.66 -4.37 -0.65
CA VAL A 160 -33.01 -4.87 -0.44
C VAL A 160 -33.94 -3.72 -0.11
N ASP A 161 -35.17 -3.78 -0.60
CA ASP A 161 -36.20 -2.79 -0.31
C ASP A 161 -36.47 -2.76 1.21
N LYS A 162 -36.74 -1.56 1.76
CA LYS A 162 -37.06 -1.36 3.19
C LYS A 162 -38.22 -2.21 3.69
N GLN A 163 -39.04 -2.76 2.79
CA GLN A 163 -40.08 -3.72 3.11
C GLN A 163 -39.58 -5.14 3.37
N VAL A 164 -38.38 -5.48 2.88
CA VAL A 164 -37.66 -6.75 3.12
C VAL A 164 -36.69 -6.58 4.29
N LYS A 165 -37.12 -5.85 5.31
CA LYS A 165 -36.35 -5.81 6.56
C LYS A 165 -36.09 -7.25 7.00
N GLY A 166 -34.89 -7.53 7.54
CA GLY A 166 -34.50 -8.82 8.13
C GLY A 166 -35.44 -9.27 9.23
N ASN A 167 -36.73 -8.94 9.05
CA ASN A 167 -37.81 -9.34 9.92
C ASN A 167 -38.10 -10.82 9.72
N GLU A 168 -38.71 -11.39 10.70
CA GLU A 168 -39.09 -12.78 10.78
C GLU A 168 -39.92 -13.26 9.56
N ARG A 169 -40.75 -12.40 8.98
CA ARG A 169 -41.59 -12.71 7.81
C ARG A 169 -40.77 -12.89 6.55
N SER A 170 -39.74 -12.08 6.32
CA SER A 170 -38.88 -12.21 5.14
C SER A 170 -38.11 -13.52 5.16
N LEU A 171 -37.57 -13.90 6.31
CA LEU A 171 -36.85 -15.15 6.48
C LEU A 171 -37.76 -16.37 6.25
N ILE A 172 -38.99 -16.33 6.78
CA ILE A 172 -39.99 -17.37 6.58
C ILE A 172 -40.39 -17.47 5.11
N ASN A 173 -40.61 -16.33 4.44
CA ASN A 173 -41.00 -16.32 3.02
C ASN A 173 -39.87 -16.86 2.13
N ILE A 174 -38.62 -16.48 2.38
CA ILE A 174 -37.46 -16.99 1.66
C ILE A 174 -37.36 -18.49 1.83
N THR A 175 -37.46 -18.98 3.08
CA THR A 175 -37.36 -20.39 3.40
C THR A 175 -38.52 -21.18 2.79
N TYR A 176 -39.75 -20.65 2.79
CA TYR A 176 -40.91 -21.27 2.15
C TYR A 176 -40.71 -21.36 0.62
N SER A 177 -40.23 -20.30 -0.02
CA SER A 177 -39.95 -20.28 -1.45
C SER A 177 -38.93 -21.33 -1.85
N ILE A 178 -37.85 -21.45 -1.07
CA ILE A 178 -36.81 -22.45 -1.28
C ILE A 178 -37.36 -23.87 -1.08
N ALA A 179 -38.10 -24.12 0.02
CA ALA A 179 -38.68 -25.42 0.30
C ALA A 179 -39.65 -25.85 -0.80
N ARG A 180 -40.43 -24.91 -1.36
CA ARG A 180 -41.33 -25.16 -2.50
C ARG A 180 -40.57 -25.42 -3.80
N GLU A 181 -39.51 -24.71 -4.09
CA GLU A 181 -38.66 -24.91 -5.28
C GLU A 181 -37.95 -26.27 -5.23
N THR A 182 -37.60 -26.70 -4.03
CA THR A 182 -36.83 -27.92 -3.81
C THR A 182 -37.64 -29.12 -3.32
N GLN A 183 -38.98 -29.09 -3.46
CA GLN A 183 -39.90 -30.15 -2.96
C GLN A 183 -39.67 -31.52 -3.58
N ASP A 184 -39.10 -31.58 -4.78
CA ASP A 184 -38.83 -32.79 -5.55
C ASP A 184 -37.40 -33.32 -5.33
N MET A 185 -36.63 -32.76 -4.38
CA MET A 185 -35.30 -33.27 -4.02
C MET A 185 -35.37 -34.66 -3.41
N GLU A 186 -34.35 -35.46 -3.71
CA GLU A 186 -34.21 -36.79 -3.12
C GLU A 186 -33.88 -36.72 -1.62
N VAL A 187 -34.33 -37.71 -0.86
CA VAL A 187 -33.95 -37.81 0.55
C VAL A 187 -32.46 -38.12 0.65
N GLY A 188 -31.75 -37.33 1.47
CA GLY A 188 -30.28 -37.33 1.58
C GLY A 188 -29.65 -36.14 0.93
N GLU A 189 -30.41 -35.34 0.20
CA GLU A 189 -29.96 -34.05 -0.30
C GLU A 189 -30.26 -32.96 0.70
N PHE A 190 -29.38 -31.96 0.74
CA PHE A 190 -29.49 -30.75 1.57
C PHE A 190 -29.64 -29.54 0.67
N ILE A 191 -30.29 -28.52 1.17
CA ILE A 191 -30.41 -27.25 0.48
C ILE A 191 -29.10 -26.51 0.57
N PRO A 192 -28.40 -26.25 -0.55
CA PRO A 192 -27.17 -25.45 -0.55
C PRO A 192 -27.52 -23.97 -0.38
N PHE A 193 -26.56 -23.21 0.16
CA PHE A 193 -26.79 -21.81 0.57
C PHE A 193 -27.03 -20.85 -0.61
N ASP A 194 -26.56 -21.17 -1.82
CA ASP A 194 -26.85 -20.38 -3.03
C ASP A 194 -28.35 -20.20 -3.34
N LYS A 195 -29.19 -21.16 -2.91
CA LYS A 195 -30.65 -21.08 -3.08
C LYS A 195 -31.27 -19.88 -2.38
N PHE A 196 -30.68 -19.46 -1.24
CA PHE A 196 -31.16 -18.30 -0.52
C PHE A 196 -31.03 -17.01 -1.34
N PHE A 197 -29.94 -16.86 -2.09
CA PHE A 197 -29.77 -15.71 -2.97
C PHE A 197 -30.83 -15.67 -4.09
N GLY A 198 -31.10 -16.82 -4.72
CA GLY A 198 -32.13 -16.95 -5.75
C GLY A 198 -33.51 -16.55 -5.23
N ALA A 199 -33.90 -17.04 -4.05
CA ALA A 199 -35.16 -16.69 -3.42
C ALA A 199 -35.26 -15.20 -3.03
N MET A 200 -34.16 -14.59 -2.58
CA MET A 200 -34.12 -13.15 -2.33
C MET A 200 -34.29 -12.34 -3.62
N VAL A 201 -33.62 -12.71 -4.69
CA VAL A 201 -33.67 -12.01 -6.00
C VAL A 201 -35.08 -12.02 -6.60
N GLN A 202 -35.75 -13.16 -6.53
CA GLN A 202 -37.11 -13.27 -7.08
C GLN A 202 -38.15 -12.44 -6.32
N GLY A 203 -37.93 -12.19 -5.04
CA GLY A 203 -38.89 -11.51 -4.17
C GLY A 203 -38.77 -9.99 -4.08
N SER A 204 -37.58 -9.39 -4.26
CA SER A 204 -37.37 -8.00 -3.82
C SER A 204 -36.21 -7.26 -4.47
N MET A 205 -35.43 -7.88 -5.34
CA MET A 205 -34.17 -7.31 -5.81
C MET A 205 -34.22 -6.68 -7.20
N GLN A 206 -35.32 -6.02 -7.56
CA GLN A 206 -35.40 -5.23 -8.80
C GLN A 206 -34.39 -4.08 -8.87
N HIS A 207 -33.77 -3.72 -7.74
CA HIS A 207 -32.80 -2.64 -7.60
C HIS A 207 -31.52 -3.07 -6.89
N LEU A 208 -31.27 -4.36 -6.82
CA LEU A 208 -29.95 -4.80 -6.39
C LEU A 208 -28.92 -3.98 -7.13
N GLY A 209 -28.02 -3.35 -6.40
CA GLY A 209 -27.00 -2.57 -7.04
C GLY A 209 -26.57 -3.26 -8.32
N GLN A 210 -27.37 -3.05 -9.38
CA GLN A 210 -27.20 -3.70 -10.68
C GLN A 210 -25.76 -3.59 -11.12
N ARG A 211 -25.09 -2.52 -10.64
CA ARG A 211 -23.69 -2.24 -10.92
C ARG A 211 -22.71 -3.15 -10.19
N ALA A 212 -22.91 -3.44 -8.89
CA ALA A 212 -21.97 -4.29 -8.14
C ALA A 212 -22.00 -5.76 -8.61
N PHE A 213 -23.16 -6.24 -9.07
CA PHE A 213 -23.35 -7.60 -9.56
C PHE A 213 -23.22 -7.72 -11.09
N GLU A 214 -23.29 -6.61 -11.81
CA GLU A 214 -23.33 -6.58 -13.28
C GLU A 214 -22.06 -7.16 -13.92
N ASN A 215 -20.89 -6.85 -13.39
CA ASN A 215 -19.64 -7.41 -13.90
C ASN A 215 -19.61 -8.94 -13.77
N ALA A 216 -20.15 -9.46 -12.65
CA ALA A 216 -20.26 -10.90 -12.45
C ALA A 216 -21.25 -11.52 -13.44
N ARG A 217 -22.42 -10.90 -13.66
CA ARG A 217 -23.42 -11.34 -14.62
C ARG A 217 -22.84 -11.38 -16.04
N GLN A 218 -22.22 -10.31 -16.48
CA GLN A 218 -21.59 -10.24 -17.82
C GLN A 218 -20.50 -11.31 -17.99
N ALA A 219 -19.69 -11.57 -16.96
CA ALA A 219 -18.71 -12.63 -17.01
C ALA A 219 -19.34 -14.02 -17.12
N LEU A 220 -20.51 -14.23 -16.52
CA LEU A 220 -21.25 -15.48 -16.62
C LEU A 220 -21.98 -15.65 -17.96
N ASP A 221 -22.52 -14.58 -18.53
CA ASP A 221 -23.30 -14.62 -19.78
C ASP A 221 -22.46 -15.06 -21.00
N VAL A 222 -21.13 -14.96 -20.91
CA VAL A 222 -20.19 -15.42 -21.96
C VAL A 222 -19.95 -16.93 -21.92
N ILE A 223 -20.39 -17.64 -20.88
CA ILE A 223 -20.19 -19.09 -20.74
C ILE A 223 -21.27 -19.84 -21.52
N GLU A 224 -20.86 -20.51 -22.60
CA GLU A 224 -21.77 -21.25 -23.50
C GLU A 224 -22.31 -22.55 -22.87
N ASP A 225 -21.54 -23.21 -22.04
CA ASP A 225 -21.97 -24.44 -21.35
C ASP A 225 -22.94 -24.11 -20.20
N GLU A 226 -24.20 -24.43 -20.39
CA GLU A 226 -25.28 -24.14 -19.44
C GLU A 226 -25.03 -24.75 -18.05
N LYS A 227 -24.49 -25.96 -17.97
CA LYS A 227 -24.22 -26.63 -16.68
C LYS A 227 -23.08 -25.92 -15.95
N LYS A 228 -22.03 -25.59 -16.69
CA LYS A 228 -20.89 -24.82 -16.18
C LYS A 228 -21.35 -23.43 -15.75
N GLN A 229 -22.13 -22.74 -16.56
CA GLN A 229 -22.69 -21.43 -16.24
C GLN A 229 -23.54 -21.48 -14.96
N ALA A 230 -24.39 -22.49 -14.84
CA ALA A 230 -25.23 -22.68 -13.66
C ALA A 230 -24.39 -22.91 -12.38
N PHE A 231 -23.35 -23.72 -12.45
CA PHE A 231 -22.44 -23.93 -11.30
C PHE A 231 -21.68 -22.66 -10.95
N TYR A 232 -21.16 -21.94 -11.94
CA TYR A 232 -20.46 -20.68 -11.73
C TYR A 232 -21.36 -19.63 -11.10
N ARG A 233 -22.63 -19.58 -11.51
CA ARG A 233 -23.66 -18.70 -10.93
C ARG A 233 -23.89 -18.99 -9.45
N ARG A 234 -23.94 -20.26 -9.06
CA ARG A 234 -24.09 -20.68 -7.66
C ARG A 234 -22.91 -20.18 -6.80
N VAL A 235 -21.68 -20.35 -7.27
CA VAL A 235 -20.48 -19.85 -6.59
C VAL A 235 -20.52 -18.32 -6.45
N VAL A 236 -20.89 -17.61 -7.51
CA VAL A 236 -21.00 -16.14 -7.49
C VAL A 236 -22.07 -15.69 -6.48
N TYR A 237 -23.19 -16.37 -6.39
CA TYR A 237 -24.25 -16.06 -5.42
C TYR A 237 -23.75 -16.18 -3.98
N ILE A 238 -23.05 -17.25 -3.66
CA ILE A 238 -22.46 -17.45 -2.34
C ILE A 238 -21.42 -16.38 -2.05
N LEU A 239 -20.49 -16.17 -2.96
CA LEU A 239 -19.45 -15.14 -2.78
C LEU A 239 -20.07 -13.76 -2.57
N PHE A 240 -21.09 -13.41 -3.36
CA PHE A 240 -21.72 -12.09 -3.23
C PHE A 240 -22.38 -11.92 -1.85
N MET A 241 -23.01 -12.95 -1.33
CA MET A 241 -23.61 -12.91 0.01
C MET A 241 -22.55 -12.72 1.11
N ILE A 242 -21.50 -13.54 1.10
CA ILE A 242 -20.52 -13.53 2.20
C ILE A 242 -19.48 -12.39 2.08
N CYS A 243 -19.16 -11.93 0.88
CA CYS A 243 -18.29 -10.77 0.69
C CYS A 243 -18.93 -9.45 1.13
N ASN A 244 -20.25 -9.38 1.13
CA ASN A 244 -21.01 -8.19 1.51
C ASN A 244 -21.53 -8.24 2.96
N LEU A 245 -21.08 -9.16 3.79
CA LEU A 245 -21.36 -9.15 5.23
C LEU A 245 -20.75 -7.90 5.89
N LYS A 246 -21.28 -7.52 7.06
CA LYS A 246 -20.65 -6.48 7.91
C LYS A 246 -19.25 -6.95 8.34
N GLU A 247 -18.34 -6.01 8.58
CA GLU A 247 -16.93 -6.35 8.90
C GLU A 247 -16.80 -7.29 10.10
N GLU A 248 -17.64 -7.12 11.12
CA GLU A 248 -17.69 -8.00 12.29
C GLU A 248 -18.04 -9.46 11.92
N ASP A 249 -18.95 -9.62 10.97
CA ASP A 249 -19.41 -10.92 10.49
C ASP A 249 -18.43 -11.55 9.51
N LYS A 250 -17.75 -10.74 8.69
CA LYS A 250 -16.66 -11.21 7.82
C LYS A 250 -15.49 -11.79 8.60
N GLN A 251 -15.18 -11.24 9.79
CA GLN A 251 -14.16 -11.81 10.68
C GLN A 251 -14.56 -13.22 11.16
N GLN A 252 -15.86 -13.45 11.36
CA GLN A 252 -16.39 -14.73 11.79
C GLN A 252 -16.62 -15.71 10.63
N PHE A 253 -17.06 -15.20 9.46
CA PHE A 253 -17.36 -16.00 8.27
C PHE A 253 -16.75 -15.36 7.02
N SER A 254 -15.46 -15.52 6.86
CA SER A 254 -14.72 -14.95 5.74
C SER A 254 -14.96 -15.72 4.43
N ALA A 255 -14.85 -15.00 3.31
CA ALA A 255 -15.01 -15.54 1.97
C ALA A 255 -13.79 -16.37 1.53
N THR A 256 -13.54 -17.48 2.22
CA THR A 256 -12.51 -18.47 1.87
C THR A 256 -13.07 -19.54 0.94
N ILE A 257 -12.20 -20.22 0.21
CA ILE A 257 -12.61 -21.34 -0.66
C ILE A 257 -13.32 -22.45 0.14
N ASP A 258 -12.83 -22.76 1.34
CA ASP A 258 -13.40 -23.83 2.17
C ASP A 258 -14.80 -23.46 2.68
N ASN A 259 -15.05 -22.22 3.01
CA ASN A 259 -16.38 -21.72 3.35
C ASN A 259 -17.31 -21.76 2.13
N VAL A 260 -16.87 -21.36 0.96
CA VAL A 260 -17.66 -21.46 -0.28
C VAL A 260 -18.01 -22.90 -0.58
N VAL A 261 -17.07 -23.83 -0.47
CA VAL A 261 -17.31 -25.28 -0.65
C VAL A 261 -18.35 -25.79 0.35
N THR A 262 -18.22 -25.40 1.62
CA THR A 262 -19.17 -25.81 2.67
C THR A 262 -20.58 -25.29 2.39
N LEU A 263 -20.70 -24.07 1.90
CA LEU A 263 -21.99 -23.44 1.55
C LEU A 263 -22.64 -24.03 0.29
N LEU A 264 -21.86 -24.66 -0.59
CA LEU A 264 -22.34 -25.39 -1.78
C LEU A 264 -22.81 -26.82 -1.51
N MET A 265 -22.51 -27.35 -0.31
CA MET A 265 -22.78 -28.74 0.01
C MET A 265 -24.26 -29.06 -0.06
N SER A 266 -24.59 -30.05 -0.87
CA SER A 266 -25.97 -30.53 -1.06
C SER A 266 -26.16 -32.04 -0.81
N LYS A 267 -25.09 -32.84 -0.63
CA LYS A 267 -25.16 -34.27 -0.37
C LYS A 267 -24.10 -34.67 0.67
N VAL A 268 -24.45 -35.65 1.50
CA VAL A 268 -23.57 -36.16 2.56
C VAL A 268 -22.32 -36.87 2.01
N ASP A 269 -22.45 -37.52 0.88
CA ASP A 269 -21.38 -38.29 0.24
C ASP A 269 -20.66 -37.55 -0.87
N ALA A 270 -20.97 -36.26 -1.04
CA ALA A 270 -20.27 -35.42 -2.03
C ALA A 270 -18.78 -35.29 -1.69
N SER A 271 -17.94 -35.39 -2.71
CA SER A 271 -16.49 -35.21 -2.56
C SER A 271 -16.16 -33.72 -2.41
N LYS A 272 -15.83 -33.31 -1.18
CA LYS A 272 -15.34 -31.93 -0.93
C LYS A 272 -14.14 -31.55 -1.80
N ALA A 273 -13.23 -32.50 -2.05
CA ALA A 273 -12.04 -32.25 -2.87
C ALA A 273 -12.42 -31.96 -4.32
N ALA A 274 -13.39 -32.69 -4.87
CA ALA A 274 -13.88 -32.44 -6.23
C ALA A 274 -14.57 -31.06 -6.33
N ILE A 275 -15.48 -30.75 -5.40
CA ILE A 275 -16.14 -29.44 -5.35
C ILE A 275 -15.12 -28.31 -5.16
N LYS A 276 -14.10 -28.51 -4.32
CA LYS A 276 -13.02 -27.53 -4.11
C LYS A 276 -12.23 -27.28 -5.38
N GLN A 277 -11.97 -28.31 -6.17
CA GLN A 277 -11.31 -28.17 -7.47
C GLN A 277 -12.18 -27.37 -8.45
N GLU A 278 -13.47 -27.67 -8.53
CA GLU A 278 -14.40 -26.92 -9.37
C GLU A 278 -14.53 -25.46 -8.92
N VAL A 279 -14.68 -25.22 -7.61
CA VAL A 279 -14.72 -23.87 -7.04
C VAL A 279 -13.42 -23.11 -7.33
N SER A 280 -12.26 -23.77 -7.24
CA SER A 280 -10.96 -23.15 -7.59
C SER A 280 -10.93 -22.69 -9.04
N ALA A 281 -11.49 -23.49 -9.96
CA ALA A 281 -11.58 -23.11 -11.37
C ALA A 281 -12.52 -21.90 -11.58
N VAL A 282 -13.64 -21.84 -10.84
CA VAL A 282 -14.55 -20.68 -10.86
C VAL A 282 -13.83 -19.43 -10.35
N LEU A 283 -13.17 -19.51 -9.20
CA LEU A 283 -12.46 -18.41 -8.60
C LEU A 283 -11.35 -17.88 -9.53
N ALA A 284 -10.58 -18.78 -10.14
CA ALA A 284 -9.57 -18.42 -11.13
C ALA A 284 -10.19 -17.70 -12.34
N TYR A 285 -11.32 -18.18 -12.84
CA TYR A 285 -12.06 -17.55 -13.93
C TYR A 285 -12.55 -16.14 -13.56
N LEU A 286 -13.13 -15.98 -12.37
CA LEU A 286 -13.64 -14.68 -11.92
C LEU A 286 -12.52 -13.67 -11.68
N ILE A 287 -11.35 -14.12 -11.20
CA ILE A 287 -10.15 -13.29 -11.09
C ILE A 287 -9.67 -12.89 -12.49
N ASP A 288 -9.62 -13.84 -13.44
CA ASP A 288 -9.24 -13.56 -14.83
C ASP A 288 -10.14 -12.52 -15.49
N LYS A 289 -11.43 -12.54 -15.21
CA LYS A 289 -12.42 -11.55 -15.69
C LYS A 289 -12.45 -10.24 -14.88
N ALA A 290 -11.58 -10.08 -13.90
CA ALA A 290 -11.56 -8.92 -12.99
C ALA A 290 -12.92 -8.65 -12.32
N VAL A 291 -13.61 -9.72 -11.93
CA VAL A 291 -14.84 -9.67 -11.14
C VAL A 291 -14.53 -9.66 -9.65
N ILE A 292 -13.60 -10.53 -9.25
CA ILE A 292 -13.13 -10.65 -7.86
C ILE A 292 -11.62 -10.56 -7.80
N ARG A 293 -11.12 -10.31 -6.59
CA ARG A 293 -9.69 -10.39 -6.26
C ARG A 293 -9.46 -11.36 -5.11
N LYS A 294 -8.27 -11.91 -5.06
CA LYS A 294 -7.76 -12.69 -3.94
C LYS A 294 -6.95 -11.77 -3.02
N VAL A 295 -7.19 -11.84 -1.73
CA VAL A 295 -6.50 -11.08 -0.69
C VAL A 295 -5.99 -12.04 0.37
N LYS A 296 -4.75 -11.89 0.80
CA LYS A 296 -4.22 -12.61 1.96
C LYS A 296 -4.44 -11.78 3.22
N THR A 297 -5.04 -12.40 4.23
CA THR A 297 -5.21 -11.79 5.55
C THR A 297 -3.90 -11.83 6.33
N ASP A 298 -3.79 -11.03 7.39
CA ASP A 298 -2.63 -11.05 8.28
C ASP A 298 -2.41 -12.42 8.97
N ALA A 299 -3.47 -13.23 9.08
CA ALA A 299 -3.41 -14.62 9.55
C ALA A 299 -2.95 -15.61 8.47
N GLY A 300 -2.63 -15.14 7.24
CA GLY A 300 -2.18 -15.97 6.11
C GLY A 300 -3.29 -16.70 5.34
N SER A 301 -4.56 -16.50 5.70
CA SER A 301 -5.70 -17.07 4.99
C SER A 301 -6.01 -16.31 3.72
N GLU A 302 -6.39 -17.00 2.65
CA GLU A 302 -6.82 -16.40 1.39
C GLU A 302 -8.32 -16.16 1.40
N ILE A 303 -8.72 -14.92 1.16
CA ILE A 303 -10.12 -14.49 1.04
C ILE A 303 -10.36 -13.84 -0.32
N TYR A 304 -11.62 -13.80 -0.75
CA TYR A 304 -12.04 -13.22 -2.02
C TYR A 304 -12.95 -12.03 -1.80
N GLU A 305 -12.82 -11.00 -2.64
CA GLU A 305 -13.61 -9.77 -2.59
C GLU A 305 -14.03 -9.36 -4.00
N PHE A 306 -15.22 -8.77 -4.13
CA PHE A 306 -15.66 -8.21 -5.41
C PHE A 306 -15.00 -6.86 -5.68
N PHE A 307 -14.72 -6.62 -6.95
CA PHE A 307 -14.40 -5.29 -7.43
C PHE A 307 -15.66 -4.44 -7.62
N THR A 308 -15.56 -3.13 -7.37
CA THR A 308 -16.55 -2.17 -7.87
C THR A 308 -16.48 -2.09 -9.40
N GLU A 309 -17.46 -1.46 -10.05
CA GLU A 309 -17.48 -1.30 -11.52
C GLU A 309 -16.21 -0.59 -12.00
N GLU A 310 -15.82 0.49 -11.32
CA GLU A 310 -14.62 1.23 -11.70
C GLU A 310 -13.33 0.45 -11.37
N GLU A 311 -13.27 -0.24 -10.25
CA GLU A 311 -12.15 -1.13 -9.93
C GLU A 311 -12.01 -2.25 -10.97
N SER A 312 -13.12 -2.83 -11.44
CA SER A 312 -13.10 -3.88 -12.48
C SER A 312 -12.56 -3.34 -13.80
N LYS A 313 -13.00 -2.15 -14.24
CA LYS A 313 -12.45 -1.49 -15.43
C LYS A 313 -10.96 -1.22 -15.28
N VAL A 314 -10.54 -0.71 -14.14
CA VAL A 314 -9.13 -0.45 -13.84
C VAL A 314 -8.34 -1.75 -13.81
N ALA A 315 -8.85 -2.80 -13.17
CA ALA A 315 -8.19 -4.10 -13.14
C ALA A 315 -7.98 -4.70 -14.54
N GLN A 316 -8.97 -4.55 -15.44
CA GLN A 316 -8.84 -4.97 -16.84
C GLN A 316 -7.80 -4.14 -17.60
N ILE A 317 -7.77 -2.81 -17.39
CA ILE A 317 -6.74 -1.94 -17.98
C ILE A 317 -5.36 -2.38 -17.50
N ILE A 318 -5.20 -2.57 -16.18
CA ILE A 318 -3.93 -3.04 -15.60
C ILE A 318 -3.53 -4.41 -16.14
N LYS A 319 -4.48 -5.35 -16.28
CA LYS A 319 -4.22 -6.68 -16.83
C LYS A 319 -3.68 -6.61 -18.26
N ASN A 320 -4.23 -5.73 -19.07
CA ASN A 320 -3.85 -5.54 -20.49
C ASN A 320 -2.65 -4.60 -20.65
N GLN A 321 -2.18 -3.97 -19.57
CA GLN A 321 -1.05 -3.07 -19.61
C GLN A 321 0.22 -3.83 -20.02
N GLN A 322 0.83 -3.38 -21.10
CA GLN A 322 2.13 -3.90 -21.50
C GLN A 322 3.22 -3.28 -20.62
N VAL A 323 4.02 -4.13 -20.02
CA VAL A 323 5.21 -3.73 -19.26
C VAL A 323 6.41 -3.90 -20.19
N ASP A 324 7.05 -2.80 -20.51
CA ASP A 324 8.30 -2.84 -21.25
C ASP A 324 9.42 -3.43 -20.38
N SER A 325 10.44 -4.00 -21.03
CA SER A 325 11.57 -4.61 -20.33
C SER A 325 12.31 -3.62 -19.43
N ASN A 326 12.23 -2.33 -19.72
CA ASN A 326 12.88 -1.29 -18.94
C ASN A 326 12.20 -1.11 -17.59
N THR A 327 10.88 -0.93 -17.58
CA THR A 327 10.10 -0.82 -16.35
C THR A 327 10.28 -2.05 -15.47
N TYR A 328 10.24 -3.24 -16.07
CA TYR A 328 10.44 -4.50 -15.35
C TYR A 328 11.81 -4.58 -14.68
N SER A 329 12.86 -4.28 -15.43
CA SER A 329 14.24 -4.31 -14.91
C SER A 329 14.51 -3.19 -13.90
N ASP A 330 13.88 -2.02 -14.03
CA ASP A 330 14.01 -0.91 -13.07
C ASP A 330 13.43 -1.26 -11.70
N GLU A 331 12.31 -1.97 -11.67
CA GLU A 331 11.73 -2.47 -10.42
C GLU A 331 12.59 -3.57 -9.79
N LEU A 332 13.13 -4.49 -10.56
CA LEU A 332 14.12 -5.47 -10.07
C LEU A 332 15.34 -4.77 -9.47
N ARG A 333 15.87 -3.76 -10.17
CA ARG A 333 16.98 -2.95 -9.66
C ARG A 333 16.67 -2.36 -8.29
N ASN A 334 15.48 -1.78 -8.11
CA ASN A 334 15.08 -1.18 -6.84
C ASN A 334 15.13 -2.20 -5.69
N ILE A 335 14.64 -3.42 -5.94
CA ILE A 335 14.69 -4.50 -4.96
C ILE A 335 16.14 -4.93 -4.66
N PHE A 336 16.92 -5.19 -5.70
CA PHE A 336 18.27 -5.75 -5.59
C PHE A 336 19.22 -4.76 -4.93
N PHE A 337 19.16 -3.50 -5.33
CA PHE A 337 19.98 -2.43 -4.75
C PHE A 337 19.65 -2.18 -3.29
N ALA A 338 18.35 -2.12 -2.95
CA ALA A 338 17.92 -1.97 -1.57
C ALA A 338 18.35 -3.16 -0.70
N HIS A 339 18.32 -4.40 -1.24
CA HIS A 339 18.74 -5.60 -0.51
C HIS A 339 20.21 -5.57 -0.15
N PHE A 340 21.06 -5.14 -1.09
CA PHE A 340 22.50 -5.08 -0.95
C PHE A 340 23.01 -3.73 -0.42
N GLY A 341 22.15 -2.85 0.08
CA GLY A 341 22.52 -1.58 0.68
C GLY A 341 22.96 -0.54 -0.34
N ASN A 342 22.35 -0.55 -1.53
CA ASN A 342 22.71 0.31 -2.66
C ASN A 342 24.18 0.15 -3.05
N PRO A 343 24.53 -0.91 -3.77
CA PRO A 343 25.91 -1.20 -4.17
C PRO A 343 26.59 0.02 -4.77
N SER A 344 27.79 0.27 -4.32
CA SER A 344 28.61 1.34 -4.87
C SER A 344 29.04 1.00 -6.29
N ASN A 345 29.18 2.00 -7.13
CA ASN A 345 29.84 1.84 -8.41
C ASN A 345 31.38 1.78 -8.30
N LYS A 346 31.90 1.78 -7.08
CA LYS A 346 33.32 1.61 -6.80
C LYS A 346 33.52 0.68 -5.62
N GLU A 347 34.49 -0.18 -5.75
CA GLU A 347 34.93 -1.08 -4.70
C GLU A 347 36.43 -0.98 -4.53
N GLN A 348 36.86 -0.89 -3.28
CA GLN A 348 38.30 -0.84 -2.95
C GLN A 348 38.82 -2.27 -2.77
N PHE A 349 39.79 -2.66 -3.57
CA PHE A 349 40.45 -3.94 -3.44
C PHE A 349 41.95 -3.80 -3.56
N ALA A 350 42.66 -4.30 -2.57
CA ALA A 350 44.08 -4.11 -2.43
C ALA A 350 44.45 -2.61 -2.56
N THR A 351 45.25 -2.25 -3.51
CA THR A 351 45.74 -0.87 -3.71
C THR A 351 44.89 -0.04 -4.66
N ARG A 352 43.82 -0.63 -5.26
CA ARG A 352 43.03 0.04 -6.31
C ARG A 352 41.55 0.09 -6.00
N SER A 353 40.94 1.18 -6.39
CA SER A 353 39.51 1.31 -6.46
C SER A 353 39.03 0.88 -7.85
N PHE A 354 38.23 -0.17 -7.89
CA PHE A 354 37.68 -0.72 -9.12
C PHE A 354 36.31 -0.14 -9.38
N THR A 355 36.01 0.13 -10.63
CA THR A 355 34.67 0.46 -11.05
C THR A 355 33.82 -0.81 -11.10
N VAL A 356 32.65 -0.78 -10.50
CA VAL A 356 31.70 -1.88 -10.51
C VAL A 356 30.53 -1.50 -11.41
N GLY A 357 30.33 -2.29 -12.44
CA GLY A 357 29.13 -2.27 -13.28
C GLY A 357 28.12 -3.28 -12.75
N ILE A 358 26.84 -2.93 -12.82
CA ILE A 358 25.77 -3.86 -12.50
C ILE A 358 24.79 -3.90 -13.65
N SER A 359 24.47 -5.11 -14.10
CA SER A 359 23.39 -5.31 -15.05
C SER A 359 22.31 -6.25 -14.50
N ILE A 360 21.10 -6.11 -15.04
CA ILE A 360 19.98 -7.00 -14.78
C ILE A 360 19.44 -7.43 -16.14
N ASP A 361 19.47 -8.73 -16.43
CA ASP A 361 19.07 -9.31 -17.72
C ASP A 361 19.69 -8.56 -18.93
N GLY A 362 20.96 -8.16 -18.79
CA GLY A 362 21.73 -7.48 -19.82
C GLY A 362 21.57 -5.96 -19.89
N ARG A 363 20.69 -5.37 -19.09
CA ARG A 363 20.56 -3.91 -18.98
C ARG A 363 21.46 -3.35 -17.88
N ASN A 364 22.31 -2.42 -18.24
CA ASN A 364 23.25 -1.78 -17.32
C ASN A 364 22.57 -0.69 -16.47
N TYR A 365 22.89 -0.70 -15.16
CA TYR A 365 22.41 0.27 -14.17
C TYR A 365 23.51 1.06 -13.47
N LEU A 366 24.68 0.49 -13.39
CA LEU A 366 25.88 1.19 -12.99
C LEU A 366 26.83 1.18 -14.20
N SER A 367 27.94 1.81 -14.06
CA SER A 367 29.02 1.99 -15.05
C SER A 367 28.97 1.05 -16.27
N ASN A 368 28.96 1.63 -17.48
CA ASN A 368 29.11 0.89 -18.73
C ASN A 368 30.51 0.58 -18.95
N ASN A 369 31.25 -0.28 -18.98
CA ASN A 369 32.71 -0.55 -19.08
C ASN A 369 33.41 -0.50 -17.72
N ALA A 370 32.84 -1.15 -16.74
CA ALA A 370 33.42 -1.30 -15.43
C ALA A 370 34.57 -2.30 -15.42
N ASP A 371 35.50 -2.14 -14.51
CA ASP A 371 36.57 -3.13 -14.26
C ASP A 371 36.00 -4.47 -13.80
N ILE A 372 34.90 -4.41 -13.03
CA ILE A 372 34.18 -5.55 -12.49
C ILE A 372 32.75 -5.46 -12.95
N GLN A 373 32.22 -6.48 -13.55
CA GLN A 373 30.83 -6.57 -13.96
C GLN A 373 30.10 -7.59 -13.10
N VAL A 374 28.97 -7.17 -12.54
CA VAL A 374 28.06 -8.02 -11.77
C VAL A 374 26.74 -8.10 -12.52
N ASP A 375 26.32 -9.31 -12.85
CA ASP A 375 25.09 -9.55 -13.59
C ASP A 375 24.06 -10.26 -12.71
N PHE A 376 22.85 -9.76 -12.69
CA PHE A 376 21.69 -10.44 -12.11
C PHE A 376 20.86 -11.01 -13.25
N VAL A 377 20.67 -12.33 -13.24
CA VAL A 377 20.02 -13.05 -14.33
C VAL A 377 18.72 -13.68 -13.83
N THR A 378 17.59 -13.12 -14.27
CA THR A 378 16.24 -13.66 -14.01
C THR A 378 15.66 -14.36 -15.24
N THR A 379 16.33 -14.25 -16.40
CA THR A 379 15.95 -14.92 -17.65
C THR A 379 17.17 -15.59 -18.29
N ALA A 380 17.05 -16.84 -18.64
CA ALA A 380 18.11 -17.61 -19.29
C ALA A 380 17.56 -18.73 -20.18
N SER A 381 18.41 -19.31 -21.01
CA SER A 381 18.07 -20.46 -21.87
C SER A 381 18.09 -21.80 -21.14
N THR A 382 18.76 -21.86 -19.98
CA THR A 382 18.88 -23.06 -19.14
C THR A 382 18.70 -22.68 -17.67
N ASP A 383 18.14 -23.58 -16.87
CA ASP A 383 18.01 -23.45 -15.42
C ASP A 383 19.16 -24.10 -14.64
N ASN A 384 20.06 -24.82 -15.35
CA ASN A 384 21.24 -25.46 -14.74
C ASN A 384 22.40 -24.44 -14.67
N PRO A 385 22.88 -24.10 -13.46
CA PRO A 385 23.97 -23.12 -13.29
C PRO A 385 25.30 -23.53 -13.92
N ASP A 386 25.62 -24.83 -13.93
CA ASP A 386 26.86 -25.33 -14.56
C ASP A 386 26.80 -25.22 -16.09
N GLN A 387 25.65 -25.51 -16.70
CA GLN A 387 25.46 -25.34 -18.15
C GLN A 387 25.51 -23.86 -18.53
N TYR A 388 24.90 -23.00 -17.72
CA TYR A 388 24.93 -21.56 -17.93
C TYR A 388 26.40 -21.05 -17.81
N ALA A 389 27.10 -21.44 -16.76
CA ALA A 389 28.50 -21.10 -16.57
C ALA A 389 29.34 -21.54 -17.75
N PHE A 390 29.16 -22.78 -18.24
CA PHE A 390 29.83 -23.29 -19.42
C PHE A 390 29.57 -22.45 -20.68
N SER A 391 28.34 -21.95 -20.85
CA SER A 391 28.01 -21.10 -22.00
C SER A 391 28.72 -19.73 -21.98
N LEU A 392 29.18 -19.29 -20.82
CA LEU A 392 29.91 -18.04 -20.65
C LEU A 392 31.40 -18.15 -20.98
N ASN A 393 31.98 -19.34 -21.04
CA ASN A 393 33.43 -19.54 -21.19
C ASN A 393 34.07 -18.83 -22.39
N ASN A 394 33.32 -18.67 -23.48
CA ASN A 394 33.81 -18.07 -24.72
C ASN A 394 33.17 -16.70 -24.98
N SER A 395 32.52 -16.10 -23.96
CA SER A 395 31.88 -14.80 -24.08
C SER A 395 32.63 -13.74 -23.27
N PRO A 396 32.47 -12.45 -23.59
CA PRO A 396 32.99 -11.37 -22.75
C PRO A 396 32.47 -11.43 -21.30
N GLN A 397 31.32 -12.05 -21.08
CA GLN A 397 30.72 -12.26 -19.76
C GLN A 397 31.39 -13.37 -18.95
N GLY A 398 32.32 -14.10 -19.56
CA GLY A 398 33.09 -15.16 -18.87
C GLY A 398 33.91 -14.68 -17.67
N THR A 399 34.17 -13.37 -17.58
CA THR A 399 34.85 -12.74 -16.44
C THR A 399 33.90 -12.09 -15.43
N HIS A 400 32.60 -12.23 -15.61
CA HIS A 400 31.61 -11.58 -14.75
C HIS A 400 31.31 -12.35 -13.47
N LEU A 401 30.82 -11.64 -12.46
CA LEU A 401 30.17 -12.22 -11.29
C LEU A 401 28.67 -12.27 -11.57
N VAL A 402 28.09 -13.47 -11.62
CA VAL A 402 26.68 -13.65 -11.96
C VAL A 402 25.88 -14.18 -10.77
N PHE A 403 24.86 -13.46 -10.36
CA PHE A 403 23.81 -13.96 -9.49
C PHE A 403 22.72 -14.59 -10.36
N PHE A 404 22.67 -15.92 -10.38
CA PHE A 404 21.82 -16.68 -11.27
C PHE A 404 20.47 -17.00 -10.61
N LEU A 405 19.53 -16.05 -10.68
CA LEU A 405 18.21 -16.16 -10.04
C LEU A 405 17.22 -16.99 -10.87
N TYR A 406 17.49 -17.19 -12.16
CA TYR A 406 16.54 -17.79 -13.10
C TYR A 406 15.93 -19.11 -12.64
N PRO A 407 16.66 -20.11 -12.10
CA PRO A 407 16.06 -21.36 -11.66
C PRO A 407 14.96 -21.15 -10.61
N LEU A 408 15.28 -20.37 -9.57
CA LEU A 408 14.35 -20.08 -8.46
C LEU A 408 13.17 -19.21 -8.94
N PHE A 409 13.44 -18.26 -9.81
CA PHE A 409 12.40 -17.37 -10.35
C PHE A 409 11.47 -18.09 -11.32
N LYS A 410 11.99 -19.01 -12.14
CA LYS A 410 11.21 -19.84 -13.06
C LYS A 410 10.23 -20.76 -12.31
N GLU A 411 10.66 -21.38 -11.23
CA GLU A 411 9.85 -22.27 -10.42
C GLU A 411 8.73 -21.54 -9.66
N ASN A 412 8.97 -20.29 -9.26
CA ASN A 412 8.01 -19.52 -8.49
C ASN A 412 7.03 -18.75 -9.41
N GLN A 413 6.01 -19.46 -9.89
CA GLN A 413 5.00 -18.89 -10.78
C GLN A 413 4.19 -17.77 -10.09
N GLU A 414 3.92 -17.91 -8.80
CA GLU A 414 3.16 -16.90 -8.02
C GLU A 414 3.94 -15.60 -7.92
N LEU A 415 5.21 -15.64 -7.57
CA LEU A 415 6.07 -14.46 -7.51
C LEU A 415 6.14 -13.75 -8.88
N ARG A 416 6.28 -14.53 -9.96
CA ARG A 416 6.33 -13.98 -11.33
C ARG A 416 5.04 -13.24 -11.69
N ALA A 417 3.89 -13.84 -11.36
CA ALA A 417 2.59 -13.22 -11.61
C ALA A 417 2.38 -11.96 -10.76
N ASN A 418 2.70 -12.03 -9.48
CA ASN A 418 2.58 -10.92 -8.54
C ASN A 418 3.51 -9.76 -8.91
N PHE A 419 4.75 -10.06 -9.32
CA PHE A 419 5.70 -9.03 -9.73
C PHE A 419 5.29 -8.37 -11.06
N LEU A 420 4.83 -9.15 -12.03
CA LEU A 420 4.29 -8.60 -13.27
C LEU A 420 3.07 -7.70 -13.01
N TYR A 421 2.17 -8.14 -12.13
CA TYR A 421 1.03 -7.34 -11.71
C TYR A 421 1.48 -6.01 -11.05
N TYR A 422 2.44 -6.06 -10.15
CA TYR A 422 3.01 -4.87 -9.53
C TYR A 422 3.56 -3.88 -10.58
N CYS A 423 4.37 -4.37 -11.52
CA CYS A 423 4.93 -3.54 -12.60
C CYS A 423 3.82 -2.91 -13.48
N ARG A 424 2.75 -3.67 -13.77
CA ARG A 424 1.59 -3.16 -14.52
C ARG A 424 0.86 -2.04 -13.78
N VAL A 425 0.70 -2.18 -12.46
CA VAL A 425 0.11 -1.14 -11.63
C VAL A 425 0.99 0.10 -11.59
N GLN A 426 2.31 -0.05 -11.45
CA GLN A 426 3.24 1.08 -11.49
C GLN A 426 3.18 1.82 -12.83
N ARG A 427 3.10 1.09 -13.93
CA ARG A 427 2.95 1.69 -15.27
C ARG A 427 1.62 2.44 -15.41
N PHE A 428 0.51 1.79 -15.05
CA PHE A 428 -0.81 2.42 -15.02
C PHE A 428 -0.84 3.66 -14.14
N ALA A 429 -0.14 3.63 -13.01
CA ALA A 429 -0.07 4.74 -12.09
C ALA A 429 0.58 6.02 -12.67
N GLN A 430 1.37 5.91 -13.71
CA GLN A 430 1.97 7.06 -14.42
C GLN A 430 1.00 7.73 -15.39
N GLU A 431 -0.08 7.06 -15.80
CA GLU A 431 -1.06 7.63 -16.71
C GLU A 431 -1.93 8.68 -16.01
N PRO A 432 -2.34 9.76 -16.69
CA PRO A 432 -3.24 10.74 -16.10
C PRO A 432 -4.62 10.12 -15.82
N ALA A 433 -5.24 10.46 -14.71
CA ALA A 433 -6.61 10.05 -14.41
C ALA A 433 -7.61 10.92 -15.17
N ILE A 434 -8.64 10.28 -15.73
CA ILE A 434 -9.69 10.93 -16.54
C ILE A 434 -10.85 11.45 -15.66
N SER A 435 -10.91 11.08 -14.39
CA SER A 435 -11.96 11.48 -13.45
C SER A 435 -11.44 11.37 -12.00
N GLU A 436 -12.13 12.01 -11.05
CA GLU A 436 -11.81 11.89 -9.62
C GLU A 436 -12.01 10.45 -9.12
N GLU A 437 -13.05 9.76 -9.57
CA GLU A 437 -13.30 8.36 -9.22
C GLU A 437 -12.17 7.46 -9.70
N ARG A 438 -11.69 7.65 -10.95
CA ARG A 438 -10.53 6.97 -11.51
C ARG A 438 -9.27 7.26 -10.69
N GLN A 439 -9.09 8.49 -10.24
CA GLN A 439 -7.95 8.85 -9.39
C GLN A 439 -8.00 8.14 -8.04
N ARG A 440 -9.17 8.09 -7.39
CA ARG A 440 -9.35 7.36 -6.13
C ARG A 440 -9.08 5.87 -6.30
N THR A 441 -9.65 5.27 -7.34
CA THR A 441 -9.43 3.85 -7.66
C THR A 441 -7.96 3.57 -7.93
N LYS A 442 -7.28 4.44 -8.67
CA LYS A 442 -5.85 4.35 -8.94
C LYS A 442 -5.02 4.33 -7.65
N GLU A 443 -5.31 5.21 -6.69
CA GLU A 443 -4.61 5.20 -5.39
C GLU A 443 -4.87 3.92 -4.60
N ILE A 444 -6.09 3.37 -4.67
CA ILE A 444 -6.40 2.07 -4.05
C ILE A 444 -5.53 0.96 -4.65
N PHE A 445 -5.43 0.88 -5.98
CA PHE A 445 -4.60 -0.14 -6.64
C PHE A 445 -3.11 0.05 -6.34
N LYS A 446 -2.62 1.29 -6.30
CA LYS A 446 -1.24 1.61 -5.90
C LYS A 446 -0.95 1.14 -4.47
N GLN A 447 -1.84 1.45 -3.54
CA GLN A 447 -1.68 1.05 -2.14
C GLN A 447 -1.65 -0.48 -2.00
N ARG A 448 -2.59 -1.18 -2.64
CA ARG A 448 -2.64 -2.65 -2.66
C ARG A 448 -1.39 -3.28 -3.29
N ALA A 449 -0.94 -2.72 -4.41
CA ALA A 449 0.27 -3.18 -5.07
C ALA A 449 1.51 -2.93 -4.19
N LYS A 450 1.56 -1.83 -3.46
CA LYS A 450 2.61 -1.54 -2.49
C LYS A 450 2.61 -2.53 -1.33
N GLU A 451 1.44 -2.88 -0.80
CA GLU A 451 1.33 -3.89 0.25
C GLU A 451 1.79 -5.27 -0.24
N LEU A 452 1.36 -5.68 -1.43
CA LEU A 452 1.81 -6.90 -2.07
C LEU A 452 3.34 -6.91 -2.28
N TYR A 453 3.88 -5.77 -2.70
CA TYR A 453 5.31 -5.58 -2.87
C TYR A 453 6.07 -5.76 -1.55
N GLU A 454 5.67 -5.07 -0.48
CA GLU A 454 6.38 -5.10 0.79
C GLU A 454 6.20 -6.44 1.54
N LYS A 455 4.99 -7.03 1.50
CA LYS A 455 4.68 -8.26 2.25
C LYS A 455 5.11 -9.55 1.53
N GLU A 456 5.06 -9.59 0.20
CA GLU A 456 5.27 -10.82 -0.55
C GLU A 456 6.42 -10.74 -1.56
N ILE A 457 6.41 -9.76 -2.46
CA ILE A 457 7.35 -9.72 -3.58
C ILE A 457 8.78 -9.49 -3.08
N LYS A 458 8.97 -8.43 -2.34
CA LYS A 458 10.29 -8.03 -1.84
C LYS A 458 10.95 -9.09 -0.95
N PRO A 459 10.24 -9.69 0.07
CA PRO A 459 10.84 -10.74 0.88
C PRO A 459 11.24 -11.99 0.08
N GLN A 460 10.44 -12.39 -0.91
CA GLN A 460 10.76 -13.54 -1.74
C GLN A 460 11.98 -13.29 -2.63
N PHE A 461 12.07 -12.11 -3.26
CA PHE A 461 13.29 -11.74 -3.99
C PHE A 461 14.51 -11.64 -3.07
N GLN A 462 14.36 -11.12 -1.86
CA GLN A 462 15.43 -11.07 -0.88
C GLN A 462 15.92 -12.47 -0.53
N GLN A 463 15.01 -13.41 -0.29
CA GLN A 463 15.36 -14.80 -0.05
C GLN A 463 16.07 -15.43 -1.27
N MET A 464 15.60 -15.15 -2.47
CA MET A 464 16.24 -15.63 -3.69
C MET A 464 17.66 -15.07 -3.83
N LEU A 465 17.88 -13.79 -3.58
CA LEU A 465 19.20 -13.16 -3.60
C LEU A 465 20.15 -13.75 -2.54
N ASP A 466 19.60 -14.19 -1.41
CA ASP A 466 20.39 -14.85 -0.36
C ASP A 466 20.75 -16.32 -0.70
N THR A 467 20.00 -16.97 -1.59
CA THR A 467 20.12 -18.42 -1.84
C THR A 467 20.47 -18.80 -3.29
N CYS A 468 20.34 -17.86 -4.25
CA CYS A 468 20.59 -18.17 -5.66
C CYS A 468 22.00 -18.72 -5.90
N PRO A 469 22.18 -19.61 -6.91
CA PRO A 469 23.48 -19.97 -7.42
C PRO A 469 24.27 -18.75 -7.87
N VAL A 470 25.58 -18.79 -7.66
CA VAL A 470 26.49 -17.71 -8.05
C VAL A 470 27.58 -18.29 -8.96
N ILE A 471 27.87 -17.57 -10.03
CA ILE A 471 28.89 -17.96 -11.00
C ILE A 471 29.96 -16.86 -10.99
N SER A 472 31.21 -17.28 -10.89
CA SER A 472 32.35 -16.37 -10.89
C SER A 472 33.35 -16.85 -11.95
N CYS A 473 33.71 -15.98 -12.86
CA CYS A 473 34.65 -16.30 -13.93
C CYS A 473 34.28 -17.60 -14.66
N ALA A 474 33.01 -17.70 -15.11
CA ALA A 474 32.45 -18.86 -15.80
C ALA A 474 32.52 -20.19 -15.00
N ASN A 475 32.67 -20.13 -13.68
CA ASN A 475 32.62 -21.29 -12.80
C ASN A 475 31.47 -21.11 -11.78
N ALA A 476 30.58 -22.10 -11.69
CA ALA A 476 29.57 -22.14 -10.69
C ALA A 476 30.20 -22.38 -9.30
N LEU A 477 29.91 -21.50 -8.33
CA LEU A 477 30.48 -21.63 -7.00
C LEU A 477 29.68 -22.66 -6.19
N SER A 478 30.36 -23.52 -5.47
CA SER A 478 29.77 -24.50 -4.57
C SER A 478 29.13 -23.78 -3.35
N PRO A 479 28.17 -24.39 -2.65
CA PRO A 479 27.58 -23.81 -1.42
C PRO A 479 28.61 -23.44 -0.35
N SER A 480 29.71 -24.22 -0.25
CA SER A 480 30.82 -23.92 0.66
C SER A 480 31.58 -22.65 0.25
N GLU A 481 31.60 -22.36 -1.03
CA GLU A 481 32.24 -21.18 -1.58
C GLU A 481 31.38 -19.91 -1.51
N THR A 482 30.08 -20.02 -1.62
CA THR A 482 29.16 -18.88 -1.44
C THR A 482 29.03 -18.45 0.03
N GLY A 483 29.43 -19.30 0.98
CA GLY A 483 29.39 -19.02 2.39
C GLY A 483 27.97 -18.93 2.97
N THR A 484 27.90 -18.59 4.27
CA THR A 484 26.64 -18.42 5.00
C THR A 484 26.23 -16.96 5.21
N ALA A 485 27.05 -16.01 4.73
CA ALA A 485 26.75 -14.58 4.84
C ALA A 485 25.47 -14.22 4.04
N ARG A 486 24.63 -13.38 4.65
CA ARG A 486 23.33 -12.98 4.09
C ARG A 486 23.29 -11.47 3.83
N LYS A 487 22.35 -11.03 2.96
CA LYS A 487 22.09 -9.63 2.64
C LYS A 487 23.31 -8.92 2.05
N ALA A 488 23.54 -7.68 2.47
CA ALA A 488 24.65 -6.85 2.00
C ALA A 488 26.03 -7.51 2.19
N GLU A 489 26.21 -8.30 3.25
CA GLU A 489 27.45 -9.03 3.50
C GLU A 489 27.72 -10.10 2.43
N ARG A 490 26.68 -10.82 2.02
CA ARG A 490 26.82 -11.83 0.96
C ARG A 490 27.34 -11.22 -0.36
N TYR A 491 26.75 -10.10 -0.78
CA TYR A 491 27.21 -9.39 -1.97
C TYR A 491 28.67 -8.98 -1.87
N LYS A 492 29.04 -8.32 -0.76
CA LYS A 492 30.42 -7.85 -0.55
C LYS A 492 31.42 -9.01 -0.49
N THR A 493 31.05 -10.08 0.20
CA THR A 493 31.93 -11.26 0.32
C THR A 493 32.16 -11.93 -1.01
N LEU A 494 31.10 -12.10 -1.81
CA LEU A 494 31.19 -12.71 -3.14
C LEU A 494 31.94 -11.82 -4.13
N LEU A 495 31.70 -10.51 -4.07
CA LEU A 495 32.42 -9.53 -4.88
C LEU A 495 33.92 -9.54 -4.55
N ALA A 496 34.28 -9.52 -3.26
CA ALA A 496 35.68 -9.58 -2.82
C ALA A 496 36.36 -10.87 -3.32
N ARG A 497 35.70 -12.01 -3.17
CA ARG A 497 36.18 -13.30 -3.65
C ARG A 497 36.33 -13.33 -5.19
N HIS A 498 35.36 -12.79 -5.88
CA HIS A 498 35.39 -12.66 -7.32
C HIS A 498 36.58 -11.81 -7.76
N MET A 499 36.85 -10.71 -7.06
CA MET A 499 38.00 -9.86 -7.30
C MET A 499 39.32 -10.60 -7.01
N GLU A 500 39.38 -11.44 -5.99
CA GLU A 500 40.56 -12.30 -5.73
C GLU A 500 40.82 -13.27 -6.85
N THR A 501 39.78 -13.80 -7.47
CA THR A 501 39.89 -14.72 -8.62
C THR A 501 40.35 -13.98 -9.87
N LEU A 502 39.80 -12.78 -10.13
CA LEU A 502 40.20 -11.98 -11.29
C LEU A 502 41.58 -11.39 -11.15
N TYR A 503 41.95 -10.98 -9.92
CA TYR A 503 43.17 -10.27 -9.63
C TYR A 503 44.07 -11.01 -8.62
N PRO A 504 44.50 -12.24 -8.92
CA PRO A 504 45.27 -13.06 -7.99
C PRO A 504 46.62 -12.38 -7.60
N PHE A 505 47.11 -11.46 -8.40
CA PHE A 505 48.33 -10.73 -8.12
C PHE A 505 48.10 -9.35 -7.43
N ALA A 506 46.87 -8.96 -7.18
CA ALA A 506 46.58 -7.68 -6.53
C ALA A 506 47.21 -7.57 -5.14
N LYS A 507 47.18 -8.67 -4.39
CA LYS A 507 47.75 -8.75 -3.03
C LYS A 507 49.29 -8.58 -2.98
N LEU A 508 49.98 -8.77 -4.09
CA LEU A 508 51.44 -8.53 -4.15
C LEU A 508 51.77 -7.05 -3.95
N ALA A 509 50.79 -6.17 -4.32
CA ALA A 509 50.94 -4.73 -4.14
C ALA A 509 50.32 -4.24 -2.81
N ASP A 510 49.60 -5.07 -2.06
CA ASP A 510 48.91 -4.67 -0.85
C ASP A 510 49.82 -4.81 0.38
N ASN A 511 50.77 -3.95 0.49
CA ASN A 511 51.63 -3.84 1.64
C ASN A 511 51.81 -2.38 2.10
N ARG A 512 52.32 -2.15 3.30
CA ARG A 512 52.45 -0.82 3.89
C ARG A 512 53.48 0.08 3.19
N GLU A 513 54.33 -0.49 2.38
CA GLU A 513 55.37 0.28 1.67
C GLU A 513 54.83 0.89 0.37
N VAL A 514 53.74 0.31 -0.15
CA VAL A 514 53.12 0.76 -1.40
C VAL A 514 52.29 2.00 -1.11
N PRO A 515 52.58 3.15 -1.74
CA PRO A 515 51.88 4.37 -1.55
C PRO A 515 50.45 4.26 -2.05
N ARG A 516 49.54 4.87 -1.30
CA ARG A 516 48.12 4.94 -1.66
C ARG A 516 47.72 6.32 -2.12
N THR A 517 48.58 7.30 -1.86
CA THR A 517 48.37 8.69 -2.21
C THR A 517 49.64 9.22 -2.92
N ASN A 518 49.43 10.31 -3.68
CA ASN A 518 50.51 10.98 -4.38
C ASN A 518 51.60 11.52 -3.42
N PRO A 519 51.28 12.12 -2.25
CA PRO A 519 52.30 12.51 -1.29
C PRO A 519 53.15 11.36 -0.79
N GLU A 520 52.51 10.22 -0.55
CA GLU A 520 53.25 9.02 -0.18
C GLU A 520 54.17 8.54 -1.31
N LEU A 521 53.65 8.53 -2.54
CA LEU A 521 54.43 8.17 -3.71
C LEU A 521 55.62 9.15 -3.91
N SER A 522 55.34 10.43 -3.84
CA SER A 522 56.38 11.47 -3.96
C SER A 522 57.45 11.33 -2.89
N ALA A 523 57.03 11.13 -1.65
CA ALA A 523 57.96 10.86 -0.54
C ALA A 523 58.78 9.60 -0.78
N LYS A 524 58.20 8.56 -1.40
CA LYS A 524 58.91 7.34 -1.77
C LYS A 524 59.91 7.57 -2.92
N ILE A 525 59.53 8.36 -3.92
CA ILE A 525 60.42 8.72 -5.07
C ILE A 525 61.60 9.59 -4.59
N LEU A 526 61.36 10.51 -3.68
CA LEU A 526 62.40 11.43 -3.15
C LEU A 526 63.35 10.75 -2.15
N ARG A 527 63.03 9.55 -1.68
CA ARG A 527 63.95 8.83 -0.77
C ARG A 527 65.35 8.66 -1.36
N PRO A 528 66.39 8.84 -0.59
CA PRO A 528 67.74 8.49 -1.05
C PRO A 528 67.85 7.02 -1.43
N ILE A 529 68.68 6.75 -2.40
CA ILE A 529 68.98 5.35 -2.80
C ILE A 529 69.78 4.73 -1.65
N ASP A 530 69.25 3.67 -1.06
CA ASP A 530 69.99 2.90 -0.07
C ASP A 530 70.96 1.97 -0.83
N PRO A 531 72.25 2.02 -0.49
CA PRO A 531 73.19 1.12 -1.15
C PRO A 531 72.90 -0.37 -0.95
N GLY A 532 72.14 -0.73 0.11
CA GLY A 532 71.71 -2.13 0.35
C GLY A 532 70.54 -2.60 -0.49
N LEU A 533 69.90 -1.73 -1.28
CA LEU A 533 68.75 -2.07 -2.09
C LEU A 533 69.07 -2.84 -3.39
N LEU A 534 70.35 -3.08 -3.65
CA LEU A 534 70.78 -3.88 -4.82
C LEU A 534 70.52 -5.38 -4.73
N VAL A 535 69.83 -5.81 -3.65
CA VAL A 535 69.44 -7.21 -3.46
C VAL A 535 68.08 -7.44 -4.10
N THR A 536 67.87 -8.61 -4.63
CA THR A 536 66.71 -9.18 -5.37
C THR A 536 65.40 -8.38 -5.38
N PRO A 537 64.84 -8.18 -6.57
CA PRO A 537 63.49 -7.57 -6.69
C PRO A 537 62.45 -8.35 -5.91
N THR A 538 61.46 -7.67 -5.33
CA THR A 538 60.29 -8.30 -4.71
C THR A 538 59.43 -9.01 -5.76
N ALA A 539 58.55 -9.90 -5.33
CA ALA A 539 57.67 -10.65 -6.26
C ALA A 539 56.83 -9.71 -7.15
N ALA A 540 56.42 -8.54 -6.65
CA ALA A 540 55.73 -7.52 -7.43
C ALA A 540 56.66 -6.85 -8.47
N GLU A 541 57.80 -6.40 -8.01
CA GLU A 541 58.85 -5.83 -8.90
C GLU A 541 59.24 -6.81 -10.01
N GLU A 542 59.38 -8.09 -9.70
CA GLU A 542 59.67 -9.13 -10.70
C GLU A 542 58.58 -9.25 -11.77
N LYS A 543 57.31 -9.08 -11.39
CA LYS A 543 56.23 -9.06 -12.38
C LYS A 543 56.36 -7.89 -13.33
N VAL A 544 56.70 -6.72 -12.81
CA VAL A 544 56.93 -5.51 -13.62
C VAL A 544 58.15 -5.68 -14.50
N LYS A 545 59.23 -6.13 -13.92
CA LYS A 545 60.47 -6.42 -14.64
C LYS A 545 60.24 -7.40 -15.77
N ASN A 546 59.62 -8.56 -15.49
CA ASN A 546 59.37 -9.61 -16.50
C ASN A 546 58.44 -9.11 -17.63
N TRP A 547 57.60 -8.16 -17.36
CA TRP A 547 56.76 -7.54 -18.40
C TRP A 547 57.59 -6.57 -19.25
N LEU A 548 58.35 -5.69 -18.62
CA LEU A 548 59.24 -4.76 -19.30
C LEU A 548 60.25 -5.49 -20.20
N ASP A 549 60.87 -6.52 -19.68
CA ASP A 549 61.86 -7.35 -20.43
C ASP A 549 61.29 -8.01 -21.68
N ARG A 550 59.97 -8.16 -21.76
CA ARG A 550 59.31 -8.77 -22.94
C ARG A 550 58.88 -7.75 -23.98
N GLN A 551 59.01 -6.46 -23.72
CA GLN A 551 58.59 -5.44 -24.66
C GLN A 551 59.65 -5.24 -25.76
N PRO A 552 59.24 -5.16 -27.01
CA PRO A 552 60.20 -4.98 -28.13
C PRO A 552 60.72 -3.54 -28.26
N HIS A 553 60.11 -2.59 -27.57
CA HIS A 553 60.42 -1.16 -27.60
C HIS A 553 60.26 -0.53 -26.22
N ASP A 554 60.80 0.65 -26.05
CA ASP A 554 60.59 1.44 -24.83
C ASP A 554 59.10 1.72 -24.62
N VAL A 555 58.59 1.45 -23.43
CA VAL A 555 57.19 1.63 -23.07
C VAL A 555 57.00 2.84 -22.22
N THR A 556 55.86 3.49 -22.36
CA THR A 556 55.48 4.60 -21.49
C THR A 556 55.04 4.11 -20.12
N VAL A 557 55.16 4.95 -19.12
CA VAL A 557 54.56 4.66 -17.81
C VAL A 557 53.07 4.41 -17.96
N ALA A 558 52.36 5.12 -18.86
CA ALA A 558 50.97 4.87 -19.17
C ALA A 558 50.65 3.46 -19.70
N ASP A 559 51.59 2.86 -20.46
CA ASP A 559 51.43 1.48 -20.92
C ASP A 559 51.53 0.51 -19.74
N ALA A 560 52.45 0.77 -18.83
CA ALA A 560 52.59 -0.02 -17.61
C ALA A 560 51.33 0.12 -16.72
N LEU A 561 50.84 1.33 -16.56
CA LEU A 561 49.61 1.56 -15.81
C LEU A 561 48.43 0.76 -16.39
N ARG A 562 48.27 0.79 -17.71
CA ARG A 562 47.25 0.01 -18.41
C ARG A 562 47.41 -1.49 -18.25
N GLN A 563 48.62 -1.97 -18.29
CA GLN A 563 48.96 -3.38 -18.15
C GLN A 563 48.65 -3.91 -16.74
N PHE A 564 49.15 -3.21 -15.74
CA PHE A 564 49.05 -3.66 -14.37
C PHE A 564 47.70 -3.28 -13.70
N ALA A 565 46.93 -2.40 -14.33
CA ALA A 565 45.53 -2.16 -13.94
C ALA A 565 44.60 -3.31 -14.35
N ARG A 566 44.92 -4.08 -15.35
CA ARG A 566 44.11 -5.19 -15.91
C ARG A 566 44.32 -6.52 -15.18
N VAL A 567 43.45 -7.45 -15.46
CA VAL A 567 43.59 -8.86 -15.08
C VAL A 567 44.94 -9.37 -15.59
N PRO A 568 45.75 -10.05 -14.80
CA PRO A 568 45.46 -10.57 -13.44
C PRO A 568 46.01 -9.70 -12.29
N TYR A 569 46.43 -8.48 -12.50
CA TYR A 569 47.16 -7.66 -11.52
C TYR A 569 46.23 -6.74 -10.69
N GLY A 570 45.47 -5.88 -11.34
CA GLY A 570 44.57 -4.98 -10.65
C GLY A 570 45.25 -3.97 -9.75
N TRP A 571 46.46 -3.57 -10.04
CA TRP A 571 47.23 -2.63 -9.25
C TRP A 571 46.80 -1.19 -9.49
N SER A 572 46.87 -0.40 -8.46
CA SER A 572 46.72 1.06 -8.60
C SER A 572 47.85 1.66 -9.39
N ASP A 573 47.59 2.82 -9.94
CA ASP A 573 48.64 3.57 -10.63
C ASP A 573 49.82 3.87 -9.70
N PHE A 574 49.53 4.18 -8.43
CA PHE A 574 50.55 4.44 -7.43
C PHE A 574 51.42 3.20 -7.14
N ALA A 575 50.77 2.04 -7.07
CA ALA A 575 51.51 0.80 -6.87
C ALA A 575 52.41 0.51 -8.08
N THR A 576 51.88 0.70 -9.26
CA THR A 576 52.64 0.43 -10.52
C THR A 576 53.80 1.40 -10.65
N ILE A 577 53.57 2.69 -10.43
CA ILE A 577 54.66 3.71 -10.47
C ILE A 577 55.68 3.45 -9.35
N TYR A 578 55.22 3.08 -8.18
CA TYR A 578 56.10 2.71 -7.08
C TYR A 578 57.04 1.58 -7.46
N PHE A 579 56.52 0.50 -8.02
CA PHE A 579 57.35 -0.65 -8.44
C PHE A 579 58.26 -0.30 -9.61
N LEU A 580 57.78 0.52 -10.56
CA LEU A 580 58.61 1.06 -11.61
C LEU A 580 59.77 1.89 -11.01
N ASN A 581 59.43 2.78 -10.06
CA ASN A 581 60.43 3.62 -9.40
C ASN A 581 61.41 2.78 -8.56
N GLU A 582 60.95 1.73 -7.87
CA GLU A 582 61.86 0.84 -7.16
C GLU A 582 62.82 0.11 -8.12
N LEU A 583 62.34 -0.24 -9.31
CA LEU A 583 63.24 -0.78 -10.36
C LEU A 583 64.23 0.27 -10.87
N VAL A 584 63.83 1.52 -10.99
CA VAL A 584 64.72 2.65 -11.32
C VAL A 584 65.73 2.92 -10.20
N ARG A 585 65.29 2.90 -8.95
CA ARG A 585 66.15 3.02 -7.77
C ARG A 585 67.17 1.90 -7.66
N ARG A 586 66.80 0.72 -8.19
CA ARG A 586 67.74 -0.42 -8.33
C ARG A 586 68.65 -0.31 -9.53
N HIS A 587 68.63 0.78 -10.25
CA HIS A 587 69.39 0.97 -11.48
C HIS A 587 69.16 -0.10 -12.57
N LEU A 588 67.95 -0.72 -12.54
CA LEU A 588 67.56 -1.69 -13.57
C LEU A 588 66.88 -1.02 -14.77
N TYR A 589 66.27 0.12 -14.53
CA TYR A 589 65.66 0.98 -15.55
C TYR A 589 65.94 2.45 -15.25
N ALA A 590 65.78 3.27 -16.23
CA ALA A 590 65.84 4.72 -16.10
C ALA A 590 64.60 5.38 -16.68
N TYR A 591 64.21 6.53 -16.21
CA TYR A 591 63.17 7.35 -16.78
C TYR A 591 63.70 8.37 -17.77
N ASN A 592 63.01 8.59 -18.86
CA ASN A 592 63.21 9.69 -19.77
C ASN A 592 61.91 10.49 -19.89
N TYR A 593 61.97 11.76 -19.76
CA TYR A 593 60.81 12.64 -19.79
C TYR A 593 60.96 13.66 -20.92
N MET A 594 60.03 13.54 -21.90
CA MET A 594 60.02 14.47 -23.04
C MET A 594 61.39 14.59 -23.75
N GLY A 595 62.10 13.49 -23.84
CA GLY A 595 63.43 13.41 -24.49
C GLY A 595 64.61 13.71 -23.53
N ASN A 596 64.35 13.98 -22.25
CA ASN A 596 65.42 14.16 -21.26
C ASN A 596 65.64 12.87 -20.49
N PRO A 597 66.73 12.14 -20.68
CA PRO A 597 67.01 10.88 -20.01
C PRO A 597 67.47 11.00 -18.57
N ASN A 598 67.78 12.17 -18.07
CA ASN A 598 68.29 12.39 -16.71
C ASN A 598 67.27 13.24 -15.90
N VAL A 599 66.11 12.69 -15.74
CA VAL A 599 65.07 13.37 -14.99
C VAL A 599 65.41 13.37 -13.49
N SER A 600 65.37 14.55 -12.86
CA SER A 600 65.57 14.68 -11.41
C SER A 600 64.48 13.92 -10.65
N ARG A 601 64.79 13.45 -9.43
CA ARG A 601 63.79 12.82 -8.57
C ARG A 601 62.66 13.78 -8.23
N GLU A 602 62.96 15.03 -8.10
CA GLU A 602 62.01 16.09 -7.87
C GLU A 602 61.07 16.27 -9.07
N ASP A 603 61.57 16.20 -10.28
CA ASP A 603 60.77 16.23 -11.48
C ASP A 603 59.98 14.94 -11.72
N THR A 604 60.58 13.79 -11.36
CA THR A 604 59.91 12.52 -11.37
C THR A 604 58.76 12.48 -10.33
N ALA A 605 59.05 12.77 -9.09
CA ALA A 605 58.06 12.79 -8.02
C ALA A 605 56.92 13.78 -8.31
N ARG A 606 57.30 14.85 -8.96
CA ARG A 606 56.34 15.91 -9.32
C ARG A 606 55.42 15.56 -10.50
N ASN A 607 55.90 14.72 -11.41
CA ASN A 607 55.28 14.64 -12.74
C ASN A 607 54.85 13.22 -13.19
N ILE A 608 55.34 12.14 -12.61
CA ILE A 608 55.23 10.79 -13.18
C ILE A 608 53.77 10.28 -13.25
N VAL A 609 52.97 10.61 -12.27
CA VAL A 609 51.57 10.18 -12.23
C VAL A 609 50.75 10.91 -13.30
N ARG A 610 51.02 12.18 -13.51
CA ARG A 610 50.24 13.02 -14.42
C ARG A 610 50.59 12.82 -15.90
N ASP A 611 51.88 12.72 -16.18
CA ASP A 611 52.37 12.64 -17.53
C ASP A 611 52.91 11.24 -17.87
N ALA A 612 52.27 10.22 -17.30
CA ALA A 612 52.65 8.83 -17.50
C ALA A 612 52.85 8.42 -18.98
N ALA A 613 52.13 9.04 -19.90
CA ALA A 613 52.30 8.85 -21.34
C ALA A 613 53.54 9.53 -21.96
N LYS A 614 54.04 10.57 -21.27
CA LYS A 614 55.25 11.30 -21.71
C LYS A 614 56.50 10.80 -21.03
N PHE A 615 56.32 10.00 -20.04
CA PHE A 615 57.37 9.23 -19.42
C PHE A 615 57.51 7.92 -20.10
N THR A 616 58.51 7.71 -20.74
CA THR A 616 58.94 6.39 -21.12
C THR A 616 59.78 5.78 -19.97
N VAL A 617 59.66 4.42 -19.71
CA VAL A 617 60.53 3.75 -18.77
C VAL A 617 61.87 3.56 -19.39
N GLU A 618 62.39 4.34 -19.05
CA GLU A 618 63.48 4.99 -19.02
C GLU A 618 63.12 6.40 -19.10
N ARG A 619 62.61 6.75 -18.53
CA ARG A 619 62.22 8.07 -18.76
C ARG A 619 61.23 8.90 -18.06
N ALA A 620 60.23 10.50 -17.30
CA ALA A 620 59.25 11.25 -16.51
C ALA A 620 58.42 12.59 -16.68
N LYS A 621 56.73 14.33 -15.41
CA LYS A 621 56.24 15.76 -15.08
C LYS A 621 54.89 16.24 -14.31
N ALA A 622 52.09 19.49 -12.21
CA ALA A 622 51.25 20.27 -11.28
C ALA A 622 49.81 21.18 -11.27
N ILE A 623 47.57 21.83 -9.73
CA ILE A 623 46.41 22.80 -9.62
C ILE A 623 46.84 24.17 -9.18
N SER A 624 46.36 25.25 -9.86
CA SER A 624 46.79 26.64 -9.57
C SER A 624 46.23 27.20 -8.26
N GLN A 625 47.00 28.05 -7.58
CA GLN A 625 46.56 28.69 -6.35
C GLN A 625 45.35 29.65 -6.57
N GLU A 626 45.21 30.18 -7.79
CA GLU A 626 44.09 31.04 -8.18
C GLU A 626 42.76 30.27 -8.15
N LEU A 627 42.75 29.02 -8.64
CA LEU A 627 41.55 28.20 -8.62
C LEU A 627 41.13 27.85 -7.19
N LEU A 628 42.11 27.54 -6.32
CA LEU A 628 41.86 27.26 -4.91
C LEU A 628 41.26 28.48 -4.17
N ASN A 629 41.83 29.65 -4.40
CA ASN A 629 41.33 30.91 -3.79
C ASN A 629 39.91 31.25 -4.30
N GLY A 630 39.67 31.10 -5.59
CA GLY A 630 38.34 31.30 -6.17
C GLY A 630 37.29 30.39 -5.62
N PHE A 631 37.62 29.11 -5.42
CA PHE A 631 36.74 28.13 -4.78
C PHE A 631 36.45 28.50 -3.32
N ILE A 632 37.46 28.86 -2.55
CA ILE A 632 37.30 29.25 -1.15
C ILE A 632 36.35 30.42 -1.01
N GLU A 633 36.49 31.42 -1.90
CA GLU A 633 35.59 32.59 -1.92
C GLU A 633 34.16 32.19 -2.31
N ALA A 634 33.99 31.37 -3.35
CA ALA A 634 32.67 30.91 -3.76
C ALA A 634 32.01 30.07 -2.64
N TRP A 635 32.75 29.16 -2.02
CA TRP A 635 32.25 28.35 -0.91
C TRP A 635 31.79 29.20 0.28
N LYS A 636 32.61 30.21 0.66
CA LYS A 636 32.25 31.14 1.73
C LYS A 636 30.97 31.89 1.38
N HIS A 637 30.84 32.31 0.15
CA HIS A 637 29.70 33.07 -0.32
C HIS A 637 28.42 32.20 -0.32
N ILE A 638 28.49 30.99 -0.87
CA ILE A 638 27.34 30.07 -0.99
C ILE A 638 26.84 29.63 0.40
N PHE A 639 27.73 29.18 1.26
CA PHE A 639 27.38 28.59 2.56
C PHE A 639 27.45 29.58 3.74
N ASN A 640 27.83 30.83 3.48
CA ASN A 640 28.00 31.89 4.50
C ASN A 640 28.90 31.45 5.66
N VAL A 641 30.06 30.85 5.35
CA VAL A 641 31.05 30.38 6.33
C VAL A 641 32.26 31.31 6.37
N VAL A 642 32.82 31.52 7.56
CA VAL A 642 33.95 32.45 7.73
C VAL A 642 35.30 31.84 7.30
N SER A 643 35.42 30.50 7.45
CA SER A 643 36.69 29.83 7.12
C SER A 643 36.39 28.45 6.50
N VAL A 644 37.30 27.97 5.67
CA VAL A 644 37.26 26.67 5.02
C VAL A 644 38.50 25.87 5.46
N LYS A 645 38.29 24.66 5.95
CA LYS A 645 39.36 23.75 6.36
C LYS A 645 40.16 23.29 5.13
N GLY A 646 41.44 23.08 5.26
CA GLY A 646 42.29 22.54 4.20
C GLY A 646 42.69 23.52 3.10
N SER A 647 42.54 24.82 3.35
CA SER A 647 42.78 25.91 2.34
C SER A 647 44.16 25.97 1.69
N ASN A 648 45.11 25.21 2.23
CA ASN A 648 46.49 25.20 1.71
C ASN A 648 46.83 23.95 0.86
N ASP A 649 45.89 22.96 0.81
CA ASP A 649 46.08 21.71 0.05
C ASP A 649 44.79 21.38 -0.70
N SER A 650 44.87 21.22 -2.02
CA SER A 650 43.72 20.99 -2.89
C SER A 650 42.99 19.70 -2.55
N THR A 651 43.71 18.67 -2.12
CA THR A 651 43.14 17.35 -1.78
C THR A 651 42.42 17.42 -0.43
N GLU A 652 43.06 18.10 0.53
CA GLU A 652 42.48 18.29 1.86
C GLU A 652 41.26 19.22 1.80
N LEU A 653 41.34 20.26 1.00
CA LEU A 653 40.22 21.18 0.75
C LEU A 653 39.04 20.49 0.11
N PHE A 654 39.27 19.67 -0.94
CA PHE A 654 38.23 18.87 -1.57
C PHE A 654 37.58 17.90 -0.57
N ARG A 655 38.40 17.21 0.20
CA ARG A 655 37.92 16.28 1.23
C ARG A 655 37.10 16.98 2.30
N ALA A 656 37.61 18.10 2.82
CA ALA A 656 36.93 18.85 3.87
C ALA A 656 35.58 19.41 3.42
N CYS A 657 35.45 19.79 2.16
CA CYS A 657 34.20 20.37 1.64
C CYS A 657 33.20 19.31 1.20
N LYS A 658 33.64 18.17 0.71
CA LYS A 658 32.79 17.18 0.08
C LYS A 658 32.60 15.89 0.91
N GLU A 659 33.65 15.34 1.49
CA GLU A 659 33.64 14.00 2.06
C GLU A 659 33.37 13.98 3.55
N THR A 660 33.61 15.07 4.28
CA THR A 660 33.37 15.13 5.71
C THR A 660 31.87 15.30 6.02
N GLU A 661 31.37 14.56 7.00
CA GLU A 661 30.00 14.69 7.46
C GLU A 661 29.68 16.09 8.00
N ASP A 662 30.66 16.77 8.53
CA ASP A 662 30.55 18.14 9.09
C ASP A 662 30.73 19.26 8.05
N SER A 663 30.90 18.93 6.77
CA SER A 663 30.95 19.94 5.73
C SER A 663 29.64 20.73 5.68
N ALA A 664 29.74 22.01 5.35
CA ALA A 664 28.54 22.88 5.19
C ALA A 664 27.55 22.31 4.16
N LEU A 665 28.08 21.70 3.09
CA LEU A 665 27.29 21.01 2.06
C LEU A 665 26.49 19.84 2.65
N ASN A 666 27.14 18.93 3.36
CA ASN A 666 26.48 17.74 3.88
C ASN A 666 25.50 18.07 5.03
N GLN A 667 25.79 19.08 5.83
CA GLN A 667 24.88 19.57 6.86
C GLN A 667 23.64 20.20 6.23
N LEU A 668 23.84 21.08 5.26
CA LEU A 668 22.72 21.75 4.58
C LEU A 668 21.85 20.76 3.81
N LEU A 669 22.46 19.79 3.14
CA LEU A 669 21.76 18.74 2.41
C LEU A 669 20.88 17.88 3.35
N ARG A 670 21.40 17.49 4.51
CA ARG A 670 20.60 16.76 5.52
C ARG A 670 19.42 17.61 5.98
N ASN A 671 19.67 18.88 6.31
CA ASN A 671 18.59 19.77 6.76
C ASN A 671 17.51 19.94 5.70
N TYR A 672 17.90 20.12 4.43
CA TYR A 672 16.93 20.30 3.36
C TYR A 672 16.21 19.01 3.00
N ARG A 673 16.83 17.86 3.07
CA ARG A 673 16.14 16.55 2.93
C ARG A 673 15.08 16.35 4.01
N ASP A 674 15.38 16.72 5.25
CA ASP A 674 14.40 16.65 6.33
C ASP A 674 13.27 17.66 6.14
N LEU A 675 13.59 18.87 5.69
CA LEU A 675 12.60 19.91 5.39
C LEU A 675 11.71 19.51 4.22
N SER A 676 12.26 19.00 3.11
CA SER A 676 11.54 18.54 1.92
C SER A 676 10.47 17.51 2.28
N ARG A 677 10.81 16.52 3.13
CA ARG A 677 9.85 15.54 3.60
C ARG A 677 8.67 16.15 4.35
N LYS A 678 8.92 17.22 5.11
CA LYS A 678 7.94 17.88 5.99
C LYS A 678 7.01 18.83 5.22
N ILE A 679 7.50 19.42 4.11
CA ILE A 679 6.75 20.33 3.27
C ILE A 679 6.27 19.69 1.96
N ASN A 680 6.37 18.39 1.85
CA ASN A 680 5.97 17.65 0.65
C ASN A 680 4.50 17.98 0.26
N GLY A 681 4.27 18.24 -1.02
CA GLY A 681 2.96 18.66 -1.54
C GLY A 681 2.64 20.15 -1.34
N CYS A 682 3.59 20.96 -0.85
CA CYS A 682 3.46 22.41 -0.85
C CYS A 682 4.00 23.01 -2.17
N PRO A 683 3.41 24.11 -2.68
CA PRO A 683 3.84 24.73 -3.94
C PRO A 683 5.33 25.11 -3.96
N PHE A 684 5.85 25.54 -2.84
CA PHE A 684 7.24 25.97 -2.67
C PHE A 684 8.24 24.83 -2.38
N ALA A 685 7.76 23.58 -2.30
CA ALA A 685 8.62 22.42 -1.99
C ALA A 685 9.69 22.20 -3.07
N HIS A 686 9.36 22.50 -4.34
CA HIS A 686 10.27 22.34 -5.47
C HIS A 686 11.59 23.12 -5.29
N THR A 687 11.54 24.30 -4.65
CA THR A 687 12.74 25.11 -4.39
C THR A 687 13.73 24.38 -3.47
N ILE A 688 13.22 23.67 -2.47
CA ILE A 688 14.07 22.83 -1.59
C ILE A 688 14.59 21.63 -2.36
N ASP A 689 13.76 21.00 -3.21
CA ASP A 689 14.15 19.85 -4.00
C ASP A 689 15.20 20.24 -5.07
N GLU A 690 15.09 21.40 -5.68
CA GLU A 690 16.12 21.96 -6.57
C GLU A 690 17.46 22.14 -5.84
N ALA A 691 17.41 22.66 -4.63
CA ALA A 691 18.62 22.81 -3.81
C ALA A 691 19.24 21.46 -3.44
N ILE A 692 18.41 20.46 -3.11
CA ILE A 692 18.85 19.08 -2.86
C ILE A 692 19.51 18.51 -4.11
N MET A 693 18.85 18.58 -5.26
CA MET A 693 19.39 18.06 -6.52
C MET A 693 20.72 18.73 -6.89
N LEU A 694 20.80 20.05 -6.72
CA LEU A 694 22.04 20.78 -6.97
C LEU A 694 23.18 20.27 -6.08
N MET A 695 22.94 20.13 -4.78
CA MET A 695 23.93 19.64 -3.82
C MET A 695 24.32 18.18 -4.11
N GLU A 696 23.36 17.34 -4.46
CA GLU A 696 23.61 15.94 -4.84
C GLU A 696 24.45 15.86 -6.13
N GLN A 697 24.15 16.70 -7.09
CA GLN A 697 24.94 16.81 -8.31
C GLN A 697 26.40 17.18 -8.00
N TRP A 698 26.62 18.13 -7.09
CA TRP A 698 27.98 18.47 -6.65
C TRP A 698 28.71 17.31 -5.98
N LEU A 699 27.98 16.53 -5.22
CA LEU A 699 28.51 15.31 -4.58
C LEU A 699 28.89 14.22 -5.60
N THR A 700 28.34 14.24 -6.82
CA THR A 700 28.74 13.31 -7.88
C THR A 700 30.07 13.65 -8.52
N VAL A 701 30.47 14.92 -8.52
CA VAL A 701 31.73 15.39 -9.15
C VAL A 701 32.92 14.86 -8.35
N ARG A 702 33.71 14.01 -8.94
CA ARG A 702 34.80 13.30 -8.26
C ARG A 702 36.18 13.92 -8.45
N ASP A 703 36.36 14.62 -9.54
CA ASP A 703 37.61 15.31 -9.85
C ASP A 703 37.67 16.61 -9.03
N PRO A 704 38.69 16.81 -8.21
CA PRO A 704 38.81 18.01 -7.38
C PRO A 704 38.82 19.31 -8.17
N GLN A 705 39.50 19.33 -9.31
CA GLN A 705 39.55 20.53 -10.14
C GLN A 705 38.18 20.85 -10.73
N LYS A 706 37.51 19.83 -11.29
CA LYS A 706 36.15 19.98 -11.81
C LYS A 706 35.16 20.34 -10.71
N PHE A 707 35.31 19.78 -9.51
CA PHE A 707 34.47 20.15 -8.37
C PHE A 707 34.63 21.62 -8.03
N PHE A 708 35.88 22.13 -7.95
CA PHE A 708 36.14 23.53 -7.68
C PHE A 708 35.58 24.43 -8.77
N GLU A 709 35.81 24.11 -10.02
CA GLU A 709 35.25 24.81 -11.18
C GLU A 709 33.72 24.85 -11.15
N THR A 710 33.06 23.72 -10.80
CA THR A 710 31.59 23.62 -10.74
C THR A 710 31.00 24.52 -9.66
N ILE A 711 31.61 24.54 -8.47
CA ILE A 711 31.16 25.36 -7.35
C ILE A 711 31.36 26.88 -7.65
N ILE A 712 32.52 27.22 -8.24
CA ILE A 712 32.79 28.62 -8.66
C ILE A 712 31.75 29.09 -9.68
N ALA A 713 31.46 28.24 -10.67
CA ALA A 713 30.49 28.56 -11.72
C ALA A 713 29.05 28.72 -11.18
N ALA A 714 28.69 27.95 -10.15
CA ALA A 714 27.35 28.00 -9.56
C ALA A 714 27.22 29.07 -8.44
N ARG A 715 28.26 29.89 -8.19
CA ARG A 715 28.39 30.74 -7.01
C ARG A 715 27.15 31.60 -6.72
N ASP A 716 26.75 32.39 -7.68
CA ASP A 716 25.68 33.38 -7.47
C ASP A 716 24.28 32.77 -7.56
N GLU A 717 24.10 31.77 -8.43
CA GLU A 717 22.84 31.04 -8.56
C GLU A 717 22.55 30.22 -7.31
N ALA A 718 23.55 29.51 -6.81
CA ALA A 718 23.38 28.68 -5.61
C ALA A 718 23.14 29.53 -4.36
N ALA A 719 23.84 30.67 -4.23
CA ALA A 719 23.63 31.59 -3.12
C ALA A 719 22.18 32.13 -3.11
N CYS A 720 21.68 32.55 -4.27
CA CYS A 720 20.30 33.01 -4.42
C CYS A 720 19.27 31.89 -4.09
N LEU A 721 19.52 30.70 -4.59
CA LEU A 721 18.65 29.53 -4.30
C LEU A 721 18.62 29.20 -2.80
N PHE A 722 19.77 29.16 -2.14
CA PHE A 722 19.86 28.82 -0.73
C PHE A 722 19.28 29.92 0.18
N ASP A 723 19.34 31.19 -0.22
CA ASP A 723 18.65 32.29 0.50
C ASP A 723 17.13 32.14 0.43
N ARG A 724 16.61 31.70 -0.73
CA ARG A 724 15.18 31.35 -0.86
C ARG A 724 14.84 30.16 0.03
N CYS A 725 15.67 29.11 0.01
CA CYS A 725 15.50 27.95 0.88
C CYS A 725 15.53 28.30 2.37
N LYS A 726 16.36 29.26 2.76
CA LYS A 726 16.42 29.76 4.13
C LYS A 726 15.12 30.43 4.55
N SER A 727 14.51 31.19 3.65
CA SER A 727 13.19 31.80 3.88
C SER A 727 12.11 30.74 4.10
N ILE A 728 12.12 29.67 3.29
CA ILE A 728 11.23 28.51 3.45
C ILE A 728 11.44 27.80 4.80
N ASN A 729 12.70 27.62 5.19
CA ASN A 729 13.01 26.97 6.48
C ASN A 729 12.55 27.82 7.67
N MET A 730 12.71 29.13 7.60
CA MET A 730 12.17 30.06 8.62
C MET A 730 10.63 29.99 8.66
N PHE A 731 10.00 29.99 7.49
CA PHE A 731 8.56 29.86 7.40
C PHE A 731 8.06 28.54 8.01
N TYR A 732 8.76 27.43 7.73
CA TYR A 732 8.45 26.14 8.33
C TYR A 732 8.50 26.19 9.87
N GLY A 733 9.53 26.80 10.45
CA GLY A 733 9.66 26.89 11.89
C GLY A 733 8.63 27.79 12.59
N GLU A 734 8.18 28.85 11.91
CA GLU A 734 7.39 29.91 12.56
C GLU A 734 5.91 29.92 12.18
N GLN A 735 5.57 29.54 10.95
CA GLN A 735 4.22 29.78 10.41
C GLN A 735 3.56 28.56 9.75
N PHE A 736 4.28 27.46 9.59
CA PHE A 736 3.82 26.31 8.81
C PHE A 736 2.54 25.66 9.38
N ASP A 737 2.40 25.58 10.68
CA ASP A 737 1.18 25.06 11.32
C ASP A 737 -0.05 25.91 10.98
N ARG A 738 0.15 27.24 10.90
CA ARG A 738 -0.92 28.16 10.51
C ARG A 738 -1.26 28.00 9.02
N TYR A 739 -0.25 27.81 8.20
CA TYR A 739 -0.40 27.52 6.78
C TYR A 739 -1.22 26.24 6.54
N ASN A 740 -0.84 25.13 7.21
CA ASN A 740 -1.60 23.90 7.14
C ASN A 740 -3.02 24.05 7.71
N GLY A 741 -3.17 24.84 8.74
CA GLY A 741 -4.47 25.16 9.30
C GLY A 741 -5.39 25.89 8.31
N VAL A 742 -4.85 26.75 7.43
CA VAL A 742 -5.63 27.38 6.36
C VAL A 742 -5.96 26.37 5.25
N ARG A 743 -5.03 25.53 4.82
CA ARG A 743 -5.28 24.50 3.80
C ARG A 743 -6.33 23.51 4.26
N LYS A 744 -6.19 23.00 5.46
CA LYS A 744 -7.17 22.09 6.05
C LYS A 744 -8.57 22.74 6.14
N PHE A 745 -8.64 24.00 6.50
CA PHE A 745 -9.91 24.72 6.51
C PHE A 745 -10.57 24.76 5.14
N ILE A 746 -9.76 24.92 4.07
CA ILE A 746 -10.27 24.90 2.70
C ILE A 746 -10.83 23.52 2.34
N ASP A 747 -10.13 22.44 2.72
CA ASP A 747 -10.54 21.08 2.44
C ASP A 747 -11.77 20.68 3.25
N ASP A 748 -11.78 20.96 4.55
CA ASP A 748 -12.86 20.61 5.47
C ASP A 748 -14.20 21.30 5.11
N ASN A 749 -14.14 22.45 4.41
CA ASN A 749 -15.32 23.24 4.07
C ASN A 749 -15.62 23.30 2.56
N ARG A 750 -15.00 22.46 1.77
CA ARG A 750 -15.08 22.49 0.29
C ARG A 750 -16.50 22.64 -0.22
N ASP A 751 -17.41 21.80 0.28
CA ASP A 751 -18.82 21.75 -0.14
C ASP A 751 -19.64 22.91 0.46
N ASN A 752 -19.23 23.38 1.64
CA ASN A 752 -19.93 24.45 2.35
C ASN A 752 -19.71 25.83 1.69
N PHE A 753 -18.63 25.99 0.93
CA PHE A 753 -18.34 27.24 0.25
C PHE A 753 -19.39 27.62 -0.80
N ASP A 754 -20.12 26.66 -1.37
CA ASP A 754 -21.17 26.92 -2.36
C ASP A 754 -22.33 27.73 -1.78
N PHE A 755 -22.48 27.72 -0.45
CA PHE A 755 -23.52 28.43 0.28
C PHE A 755 -23.16 29.88 0.65
N LEU A 756 -21.95 30.30 0.37
CA LEU A 756 -21.51 31.65 0.61
C LEU A 756 -22.05 32.62 -0.44
N PRO A 757 -22.30 33.88 -0.08
CA PRO A 757 -22.63 34.94 -1.03
C PRO A 757 -21.48 35.21 -2.01
N ALA A 758 -21.73 35.88 -3.12
CA ALA A 758 -20.75 36.14 -4.18
C ALA A 758 -19.42 36.73 -3.64
N GLU A 759 -19.49 37.69 -2.72
CA GLU A 759 -18.30 38.24 -2.04
C GLU A 759 -17.53 37.18 -1.23
N GLY A 760 -18.25 36.26 -0.59
CA GLY A 760 -17.66 35.13 0.16
C GLY A 760 -16.98 34.11 -0.78
N GLN A 761 -17.59 33.85 -1.93
CA GLN A 761 -17.03 32.95 -2.94
C GLN A 761 -15.77 33.57 -3.59
N GLU A 762 -15.75 34.88 -3.83
CA GLU A 762 -14.54 35.58 -4.26
C GLU A 762 -13.44 35.52 -3.21
N ALA A 763 -13.78 35.69 -1.93
CA ALA A 763 -12.83 35.55 -0.84
C ALA A 763 -12.28 34.12 -0.73
N VAL A 764 -13.11 33.10 -0.96
CA VAL A 764 -12.67 31.68 -1.03
C VAL A 764 -11.74 31.46 -2.21
N ALA A 765 -12.04 32.02 -3.39
CA ALA A 765 -11.17 31.93 -4.56
C ALA A 765 -9.80 32.57 -4.27
N ALA A 766 -9.80 33.74 -3.61
CA ALA A 766 -8.58 34.41 -3.17
C ALA A 766 -7.81 33.61 -2.09
N LEU A 767 -8.53 32.96 -1.14
CA LEU A 767 -7.91 32.13 -0.12
C LEU A 767 -7.30 30.85 -0.70
N ARG A 768 -7.93 30.26 -1.72
CA ARG A 768 -7.41 29.07 -2.43
C ARG A 768 -6.07 29.31 -3.10
N ALA A 769 -5.73 30.57 -3.36
CA ALA A 769 -4.40 30.92 -3.88
C ALA A 769 -3.26 30.44 -2.97
N ILE A 770 -3.49 30.24 -1.68
CA ILE A 770 -2.49 29.66 -0.75
C ILE A 770 -2.01 28.26 -1.19
N CYS A 771 -2.87 27.49 -1.88
CA CYS A 771 -2.54 26.15 -2.33
C CYS A 771 -1.53 26.14 -3.49
N THR A 772 -1.42 27.25 -4.21
CA THR A 772 -0.52 27.43 -5.36
C THR A 772 0.52 28.53 -5.14
N ASP A 773 0.47 29.22 -3.99
CA ASP A 773 1.40 30.29 -3.66
C ASP A 773 2.80 29.73 -3.36
N GLU A 774 3.77 30.16 -4.11
CA GLU A 774 5.17 29.74 -3.93
C GLU A 774 5.87 30.51 -2.81
N GLU A 775 5.34 31.66 -2.39
CA GLU A 775 5.89 32.48 -1.32
C GLU A 775 4.85 32.86 -0.24
N PRO A 776 4.18 31.88 0.36
CA PRO A 776 3.07 32.16 1.27
C PRO A 776 3.50 32.93 2.53
N TRP A 777 4.79 32.89 2.93
CA TRP A 777 5.30 33.58 4.12
C TRP A 777 5.13 35.09 4.04
N THR A 778 5.15 35.67 2.85
CA THR A 778 4.93 37.12 2.65
C THR A 778 3.47 37.53 2.84
N LYS A 779 2.54 36.59 2.66
CA LYS A 779 1.09 36.82 2.61
C LYS A 779 0.31 36.17 3.75
N MET A 780 0.98 35.43 4.65
CA MET A 780 0.29 34.69 5.74
C MET A 780 -0.67 35.53 6.55
N PRO A 781 -0.37 36.78 6.95
CA PRO A 781 -1.32 37.62 7.67
C PRO A 781 -2.63 37.84 6.87
N ALA A 782 -2.50 38.01 5.54
CA ALA A 782 -3.66 38.17 4.66
C ALA A 782 -4.50 36.89 4.58
N TYR A 783 -3.85 35.74 4.36
CA TYR A 783 -4.54 34.44 4.33
C TYR A 783 -5.26 34.11 5.64
N ILE A 784 -4.62 34.38 6.78
CA ILE A 784 -5.23 34.19 8.10
C ILE A 784 -6.45 35.10 8.29
N LYS A 785 -6.35 36.37 7.85
CA LYS A 785 -7.45 37.33 7.90
C LYS A 785 -8.62 36.89 7.01
N MET A 786 -8.33 36.45 5.78
CA MET A 786 -9.32 35.93 4.86
C MET A 786 -10.02 34.70 5.43
N ARG A 787 -9.24 33.71 5.93
CA ARG A 787 -9.80 32.52 6.58
C ARG A 787 -10.78 32.89 7.66
N LYS A 788 -10.40 33.78 8.61
CA LYS A 788 -11.27 34.19 9.70
C LYS A 788 -12.57 34.87 9.22
N ALA A 789 -12.48 35.66 8.15
CA ALA A 789 -13.66 36.30 7.57
C ALA A 789 -14.60 35.27 6.94
N ILE A 790 -14.06 34.31 6.19
CA ILE A 790 -14.84 33.22 5.59
C ILE A 790 -15.44 32.31 6.66
N GLU A 791 -14.65 31.96 7.68
CA GLU A 791 -15.09 31.12 8.81
C GLU A 791 -16.30 31.77 9.54
N ALA A 792 -16.26 33.11 9.76
CA ALA A 792 -17.37 33.85 10.34
C ALA A 792 -18.64 33.79 9.45
N GLN A 793 -18.46 33.92 8.12
CA GLN A 793 -19.58 33.80 7.17
C GLN A 793 -20.17 32.40 7.13
N LEU A 794 -19.32 31.36 7.16
CA LEU A 794 -19.77 29.97 7.23
C LEU A 794 -20.51 29.69 8.54
N GLN A 795 -20.02 30.19 9.67
CA GLN A 795 -20.70 30.05 10.96
C GLN A 795 -22.08 30.71 10.93
N GLN A 796 -22.17 31.93 10.34
CA GLN A 796 -23.43 32.60 10.17
C GLN A 796 -24.39 31.80 9.27
N LYS A 797 -23.88 31.31 8.15
CA LYS A 797 -24.67 30.49 7.21
C LYS A 797 -25.13 29.18 7.81
N ARG A 798 -24.26 28.53 8.56
CA ARG A 798 -24.62 27.33 9.30
C ARG A 798 -25.76 27.60 10.29
N LYS A 799 -25.67 28.73 11.02
CA LYS A 799 -26.71 29.13 11.95
C LYS A 799 -28.06 29.32 11.26
N GLU A 800 -28.09 30.01 10.12
CA GLU A 800 -29.30 30.21 9.29
C GLU A 800 -29.90 28.86 8.83
N LEU A 801 -29.06 27.95 8.35
CA LEU A 801 -29.52 26.62 7.92
C LEU A 801 -30.06 25.81 9.10
N VAL A 802 -29.36 25.83 10.23
CA VAL A 802 -29.80 25.17 11.47
C VAL A 802 -31.13 25.77 11.96
N GLU A 803 -31.26 27.07 11.95
CA GLU A 803 -32.51 27.74 12.29
C GLU A 803 -33.65 27.35 11.34
N THR A 804 -33.34 27.25 10.02
CA THR A 804 -34.32 26.82 9.02
C THR A 804 -34.78 25.38 9.25
N VAL A 805 -33.81 24.45 9.42
CA VAL A 805 -34.14 23.06 9.75
C VAL A 805 -34.95 22.97 11.03
N THR A 806 -34.48 23.67 12.05
CA THR A 806 -35.18 23.70 13.37
C THR A 806 -36.60 24.22 13.24
N ALA A 807 -36.80 25.32 12.49
CA ALA A 807 -38.13 25.88 12.26
C ALA A 807 -39.03 24.92 11.48
N ARG A 808 -38.50 24.23 10.45
CA ARG A 808 -39.24 23.23 9.68
C ARG A 808 -39.66 22.04 10.52
N TYR A 809 -38.77 21.48 11.30
CA TYR A 809 -39.12 20.40 12.21
C TYR A 809 -40.07 20.86 13.30
N ASN A 810 -39.87 22.04 13.85
CA ASN A 810 -40.82 22.59 14.82
C ASN A 810 -42.24 22.75 14.24
N ALA A 811 -42.34 23.27 12.99
CA ALA A 811 -43.65 23.41 12.33
C ALA A 811 -44.30 22.05 12.11
N VAL A 812 -43.53 21.04 11.69
CA VAL A 812 -44.06 19.68 11.54
C VAL A 812 -44.48 19.08 12.88
N PHE A 813 -43.70 19.25 13.92
CA PHE A 813 -44.07 18.78 15.25
C PHE A 813 -45.32 19.51 15.79
N ASP A 814 -45.45 20.81 15.56
CA ASP A 814 -46.61 21.58 15.96
C ASP A 814 -47.88 21.10 15.22
N GLU A 815 -47.75 20.77 13.91
CA GLU A 815 -48.84 20.21 13.11
C GLU A 815 -49.23 18.80 13.55
N LEU A 816 -48.19 17.94 13.79
CA LEU A 816 -48.41 16.59 14.30
C LEU A 816 -49.05 16.62 15.70
N GLU A 817 -48.62 17.55 16.59
CA GLU A 817 -49.20 17.72 17.91
C GLU A 817 -50.64 18.15 17.83
N LYS A 818 -50.99 19.08 16.92
CA LYS A 818 -52.34 19.51 16.66
C LYS A 818 -53.19 18.35 16.18
N TYR A 819 -52.72 17.62 15.17
CA TYR A 819 -53.42 16.46 14.61
C TYR A 819 -53.63 15.36 15.64
N ALA A 820 -52.58 15.07 16.43
CA ALA A 820 -52.68 14.12 17.53
C ALA A 820 -53.70 14.53 18.60
N GLY A 821 -53.79 15.84 18.87
CA GLY A 821 -54.80 16.37 19.76
C GLY A 821 -56.22 16.15 19.23
N GLU A 822 -56.43 16.36 17.95
CA GLU A 822 -57.71 16.13 17.29
C GLU A 822 -58.10 14.64 17.30
N MET A 823 -57.11 13.74 17.13
CA MET A 823 -57.32 12.28 17.09
C MET A 823 -57.22 11.63 18.48
N HIS A 824 -57.01 12.37 19.55
CA HIS A 824 -56.81 11.87 20.92
C HIS A 824 -55.68 10.84 21.10
N VAL A 825 -54.60 11.01 20.36
CA VAL A 825 -53.43 10.16 20.42
C VAL A 825 -52.39 10.77 21.40
N SER A 826 -51.71 9.89 22.17
CA SER A 826 -50.73 10.38 23.15
C SER A 826 -49.47 10.92 22.48
N ARG A 827 -48.90 11.99 23.01
CA ARG A 827 -47.64 12.61 22.58
C ARG A 827 -46.44 11.68 22.63
N ASP A 828 -46.43 10.68 23.49
CA ASP A 828 -45.32 9.75 23.65
C ASP A 828 -45.15 8.82 22.43
N LYS A 829 -46.08 8.86 21.50
CA LYS A 829 -46.02 8.09 20.26
C LYS A 829 -45.16 8.75 19.16
N PHE A 830 -44.84 10.03 19.30
CA PHE A 830 -44.03 10.74 18.33
C PHE A 830 -42.53 10.56 18.60
N ALA A 831 -41.76 10.78 17.58
CA ALA A 831 -40.33 11.02 17.72
C ALA A 831 -40.08 12.17 18.71
N ARG A 832 -39.02 12.11 19.49
CA ARG A 832 -38.71 13.22 20.42
C ARG A 832 -38.21 14.43 19.66
N ARG A 833 -38.92 15.58 19.83
CA ARG A 833 -38.63 16.83 19.13
C ARG A 833 -37.16 17.22 19.22
N ASP A 834 -36.60 17.36 20.42
CA ASP A 834 -35.25 17.87 20.62
C ASP A 834 -34.16 16.92 20.05
N THR A 835 -34.35 15.60 20.17
CA THR A 835 -33.39 14.61 19.62
C THR A 835 -33.46 14.59 18.11
N THR A 836 -34.67 14.66 17.52
CA THR A 836 -34.82 14.69 16.06
C THR A 836 -34.19 15.94 15.48
N ILE A 837 -34.45 17.10 16.10
CA ILE A 837 -33.83 18.37 15.68
C ILE A 837 -32.31 18.30 15.83
N SER A 838 -31.81 17.83 16.98
CA SER A 838 -30.38 17.70 17.22
C SER A 838 -29.69 16.77 16.22
N LEU A 839 -30.33 15.64 15.87
CA LEU A 839 -29.81 14.71 14.87
C LEU A 839 -29.70 15.38 13.49
N ASN A 840 -30.75 16.09 13.07
CA ASN A 840 -30.82 16.69 11.74
C ASN A 840 -30.08 18.03 11.63
N THR A 841 -29.69 18.63 12.76
CA THR A 841 -28.86 19.85 12.82
C THR A 841 -27.41 19.59 13.18
N GLY A 842 -27.05 18.36 13.58
CA GLY A 842 -25.73 18.01 14.10
C GLY A 842 -24.62 17.95 13.06
N THR A 843 -24.93 17.89 11.76
CA THR A 843 -23.95 17.84 10.68
C THR A 843 -23.28 19.20 10.43
N ASN A 844 -22.05 19.15 9.98
CA ASN A 844 -21.32 20.33 9.50
C ASN A 844 -21.39 20.48 7.96
N ASN A 845 -21.99 19.55 7.25
CA ASN A 845 -22.20 19.63 5.81
C ASN A 845 -23.51 20.41 5.51
N PHE A 846 -23.40 21.51 4.77
CA PHE A 846 -24.51 22.41 4.52
C PHE A 846 -25.53 21.87 3.52
N TYR A 847 -25.08 21.03 2.56
CA TYR A 847 -26.01 20.31 1.67
C TYR A 847 -26.89 19.33 2.46
N ALA A 848 -26.28 18.64 3.43
CA ALA A 848 -27.04 17.76 4.29
C ALA A 848 -28.01 18.54 5.20
N LEU A 849 -27.60 19.70 5.75
CA LEU A 849 -28.47 20.58 6.50
C LEU A 849 -29.65 21.10 5.63
N GLN A 850 -29.34 21.48 4.38
CA GLN A 850 -30.36 21.96 3.46
C GLN A 850 -31.34 20.82 3.07
N ALA A 851 -30.83 19.61 2.81
CA ALA A 851 -31.66 18.44 2.55
C ALA A 851 -32.55 18.10 3.76
N ASN A 852 -31.99 18.21 4.99
CA ASN A 852 -32.74 17.97 6.23
C ASN A 852 -33.85 19.00 6.48
N ALA A 853 -33.87 20.13 5.74
CA ALA A 853 -35.00 21.07 5.79
C ALA A 853 -36.23 20.55 5.05
N ASP A 854 -36.12 19.54 4.21
CA ASP A 854 -37.25 18.81 3.64
C ASP A 854 -37.76 17.79 4.66
N THR A 855 -38.84 18.14 5.32
CA THR A 855 -39.46 17.35 6.38
C THR A 855 -40.64 16.51 5.88
N SER A 856 -40.85 16.43 4.54
CA SER A 856 -42.05 15.78 3.96
C SER A 856 -42.10 14.30 4.29
N SER A 857 -40.99 13.59 4.00
CA SER A 857 -40.87 12.16 4.30
C SER A 857 -40.97 11.87 5.80
N PHE A 858 -40.38 12.72 6.62
CA PHE A 858 -40.45 12.59 8.07
C PHE A 858 -41.90 12.77 8.54
N TYR A 859 -42.62 13.79 8.02
CA TYR A 859 -44.01 14.00 8.32
C TYR A 859 -44.89 12.81 7.93
N GLU A 860 -44.74 12.31 6.71
CA GLU A 860 -45.48 11.12 6.24
C GLU A 860 -45.22 9.89 7.11
N GLU A 861 -43.95 9.66 7.45
CA GLU A 861 -43.59 8.55 8.33
C GLU A 861 -44.25 8.67 9.71
N GLN A 862 -44.22 9.85 10.29
CA GLN A 862 -44.88 10.09 11.60
C GLN A 862 -46.39 10.01 11.54
N MET A 863 -46.99 10.35 10.40
CA MET A 863 -48.44 10.23 10.17
C MET A 863 -48.88 8.78 9.96
N HIS A 864 -47.97 7.94 9.40
CA HIS A 864 -48.23 6.49 9.21
C HIS A 864 -48.08 5.68 10.52
N ARG A 865 -47.30 6.16 11.45
CA ARG A 865 -47.07 5.53 12.76
C ARG A 865 -48.18 5.89 13.73
#